data_075c44f441598e7120d1e40abaa3610c
#
_entry.id   075c44f441598e7120d1e40abaa3610c
#
_cell.length_a   1.000
_cell.length_b   1.000
_cell.length_c   1.000
_cell.angle_alpha   90.00
_cell.angle_beta   90.00
_cell.angle_gamma   90.00
#
_symmetry.space_group_name_H-M   'P 1'
#
loop_
_entity.id
_entity.type
_entity.pdbx_description
1 polymer ?
#
loop_
_entity_poly.entity_id
_entity_poly.type
_entity_poly.pdbx_seq_one_letter_code
_entity_poly.pdbx_strand_id
1 'polypeptide(L)'
;MQLVHPPLTVVAATISTLLAGSVLAAAPTSQDAALADETLTVLGQTYRNTATKTRLDPIETPQAISVVESETLEQRGVSSVSEALRYVPGVNTELRGGAVNRLDLFNIRGFDNYQNFYDGLLLQYNEWNLQPQIDPVAIEQLEVFKGPTSVLYGSMPPGGMVNLIAKRPQREAKHSVSLATGTGTLKEMTLDSTGAINDQLAYRVVGLARQKEGQAVTSEEERYVFAPSLDWQLGERTLLNLNLYYQKDPEAGIYTTVPASGSVKSNPLGQLGSDSFLGDQNWNEYNRDVTLLGYKLSHDFNGNWQVLQNARYMDASAYQRNTYNAALAADNRTLARNAYLTDEASKGFVIDNQLAGKVMTGPAQHNLLLGVDYQYLDARILYQDTLDYSAPAIDIFNPDHNQIRPDALAFSYEDRKTIRQSQTGVYLQDQVRLDRLVAIGGARYDSYRMDTDSRGLYLGAASQSLAQIDQDNLSFRLGALYELDYGLSPYVSYAESFEPVPGADKSGKAFDPSTGHQWEGGLKFLSEDMSKTATISAFHITKENALVTDPDNVYGPKLQTGEIVSKGIELEGRADLTSRLDLALSYIRQDMEITRDTTDLQGKTPVWVPKQMASLWSNYQAGGSLEGMRVGAGLRYVGEAQLDAANTDTVPDYVLMDMSASYDLAALSASLKGVGASLSASNLLNKTYYSCYDQNNCWFGAERNVEARLKYVF
;
A
#
# COMPACT_ATOMS: atom_id res chain seq x y z
N MET A 1 28.16 -15.29 -17.21
CA MET A 1 28.03 -14.59 -18.51
C MET A 1 27.76 -13.14 -18.14
N GLN A 2 28.77 -12.30 -18.18
CA GLN A 2 28.68 -10.91 -17.74
C GLN A 2 27.72 -10.15 -18.66
N LEU A 3 26.56 -9.73 -18.17
CA LEU A 3 25.70 -8.76 -18.82
C LEU A 3 26.25 -7.36 -18.52
N VAL A 4 26.77 -6.72 -19.54
CA VAL A 4 27.24 -5.34 -19.51
C VAL A 4 26.02 -4.43 -19.37
N HIS A 5 25.94 -3.71 -18.26
CA HIS A 5 24.90 -2.68 -18.06
C HIS A 5 25.12 -1.53 -19.05
N PRO A 6 24.09 -1.05 -19.77
CA PRO A 6 24.23 0.16 -20.57
C PRO A 6 24.32 1.37 -19.63
N PRO A 7 25.27 2.28 -19.85
CA PRO A 7 25.41 3.47 -19.01
C PRO A 7 24.21 4.41 -19.21
N LEU A 8 23.85 5.14 -18.15
CA LEU A 8 22.77 6.15 -18.07
C LEU A 8 22.68 7.13 -19.27
N THR A 9 23.78 7.29 -20.01
CA THR A 9 23.85 8.10 -21.23
C THR A 9 22.97 7.61 -22.38
N VAL A 10 22.58 6.34 -22.42
CA VAL A 10 21.76 5.78 -23.52
C VAL A 10 20.27 6.11 -23.29
N VAL A 11 19.81 6.18 -22.05
CA VAL A 11 18.42 6.52 -21.70
C VAL A 11 18.13 8.00 -22.01
N ALA A 12 19.08 8.89 -21.77
CA ALA A 12 18.93 10.32 -22.08
C ALA A 12 18.87 10.61 -23.59
N ALA A 13 19.58 9.83 -24.42
CA ALA A 13 19.60 10.02 -25.88
C ALA A 13 18.32 9.54 -26.59
N THR A 14 17.64 8.52 -26.02
CA THR A 14 16.39 7.98 -26.59
C THR A 14 15.17 8.87 -26.27
N ILE A 15 15.21 9.61 -25.16
CA ILE A 15 14.15 10.54 -24.76
C ILE A 15 14.19 11.82 -25.60
N SER A 16 15.38 12.27 -26.04
CA SER A 16 15.55 13.48 -26.88
C SER A 16 14.94 13.37 -28.28
N THR A 17 14.74 12.17 -28.83
CA THR A 17 14.16 11.95 -30.14
C THR A 17 12.63 11.89 -30.16
N LEU A 18 11.99 11.67 -29.01
CA LEU A 18 10.52 11.66 -28.86
C LEU A 18 9.92 13.07 -28.65
N LEU A 19 10.73 14.07 -28.30
CA LEU A 19 10.27 15.44 -28.00
C LEU A 19 10.26 16.38 -29.20
N ALA A 20 10.70 15.93 -30.39
CA ALA A 20 10.87 16.77 -31.58
C ALA A 20 9.64 16.85 -32.53
N GLY A 21 8.47 16.39 -32.10
CA GLY A 21 7.24 16.37 -32.88
C GLY A 21 6.15 17.32 -32.34
N SER A 22 6.44 18.60 -32.12
CA SER A 22 5.42 19.59 -31.81
C SER A 22 4.60 19.96 -33.03
N VAL A 23 3.44 19.32 -33.20
CA VAL A 23 2.39 19.81 -34.10
C VAL A 23 1.68 20.94 -33.38
N LEU A 24 1.81 22.16 -33.92
CA LEU A 24 1.02 23.32 -33.52
C LEU A 24 -0.47 23.04 -33.86
N ALA A 25 -1.24 22.58 -32.86
CA ALA A 25 -2.69 22.55 -32.95
C ALA A 25 -3.25 23.88 -32.43
N ALA A 26 -4.18 24.47 -33.18
CA ALA A 26 -4.87 25.69 -32.80
C ALA A 26 -5.69 25.44 -31.49
N ALA A 27 -5.62 26.37 -30.54
CA ALA A 27 -6.36 26.29 -29.29
C ALA A 27 -7.88 26.31 -29.58
N PRO A 28 -8.67 25.41 -28.96
CA PRO A 28 -10.13 25.47 -29.03
C PRO A 28 -10.67 26.71 -28.33
N THR A 29 -11.85 27.18 -28.75
CA THR A 29 -12.51 28.33 -28.10
C THR A 29 -12.94 27.96 -26.68
N SER A 30 -12.89 28.91 -25.75
CA SER A 30 -13.04 28.70 -24.28
C SER A 30 -14.35 28.02 -23.84
N GLN A 31 -15.39 27.97 -24.67
CA GLN A 31 -16.67 27.35 -24.36
C GLN A 31 -16.69 25.83 -24.62
N ASP A 32 -15.98 25.36 -25.66
CA ASP A 32 -15.92 23.94 -25.99
C ASP A 32 -14.93 23.19 -25.05
N ALA A 33 -13.89 23.89 -24.60
CA ALA A 33 -12.95 23.36 -23.61
C ALA A 33 -13.61 23.13 -22.22
N ALA A 34 -14.48 24.05 -21.80
CA ALA A 34 -15.19 23.94 -20.52
C ALA A 34 -16.18 22.76 -20.50
N LEU A 35 -16.91 22.53 -21.59
CA LEU A 35 -17.86 21.40 -21.71
C LEU A 35 -17.12 20.03 -21.79
N ALA A 36 -15.98 19.98 -22.46
CA ALA A 36 -15.18 18.77 -22.53
C ALA A 36 -14.52 18.45 -21.19
N ASP A 37 -14.09 19.48 -20.45
CA ASP A 37 -13.50 19.35 -19.12
C ASP A 37 -14.53 18.92 -18.08
N GLU A 38 -15.76 19.47 -18.10
CA GLU A 38 -16.87 19.02 -17.24
C GLU A 38 -17.23 17.55 -17.50
N THR A 39 -17.27 17.09 -18.75
CA THR A 39 -17.62 15.70 -19.06
C THR A 39 -16.52 14.73 -18.63
N LEU A 40 -15.24 15.06 -18.84
CA LEU A 40 -14.09 14.27 -18.40
C LEU A 40 -13.92 14.31 -16.87
N THR A 41 -14.19 15.44 -16.22
CA THR A 41 -14.17 15.59 -14.77
C THR A 41 -15.25 14.73 -14.13
N VAL A 42 -16.45 14.65 -14.70
CA VAL A 42 -17.54 13.79 -14.22
C VAL A 42 -17.17 12.31 -14.34
N LEU A 43 -16.59 11.86 -15.45
CA LEU A 43 -16.12 10.47 -15.61
C LEU A 43 -14.92 10.19 -14.70
N GLY A 44 -14.00 11.13 -14.53
CA GLY A 44 -12.87 11.04 -13.61
C GLY A 44 -13.29 10.97 -12.14
N GLN A 45 -14.28 11.75 -11.73
CA GLN A 45 -14.86 11.73 -10.37
C GLN A 45 -15.58 10.42 -10.06
N THR A 46 -16.22 9.78 -11.03
CA THR A 46 -16.86 8.45 -10.85
C THR A 46 -15.84 7.39 -10.42
N TYR A 47 -14.57 7.55 -10.82
CA TYR A 47 -13.49 6.65 -10.44
C TYR A 47 -12.79 7.04 -9.13
N ARG A 48 -12.91 8.27 -8.66
CA ARG A 48 -12.24 8.74 -7.45
C ARG A 48 -12.87 8.22 -6.18
N ASN A 49 -14.15 7.89 -6.22
CA ASN A 49 -14.87 7.38 -5.05
C ASN A 49 -15.02 5.86 -5.11
N THR A 50 -13.92 5.15 -4.92
CA THR A 50 -13.87 3.70 -5.01
C THR A 50 -14.46 2.98 -3.80
N ALA A 51 -14.62 3.64 -2.63
CA ALA A 51 -15.16 3.01 -1.43
C ALA A 51 -16.55 2.42 -1.63
N THR A 52 -17.37 3.09 -2.39
CA THR A 52 -18.74 2.67 -2.71
C THR A 52 -18.88 2.18 -4.14
N LYS A 53 -17.83 2.32 -4.97
CA LYS A 53 -17.85 2.16 -6.42
C LYS A 53 -18.96 3.00 -7.09
N THR A 54 -19.37 4.12 -6.46
CA THR A 54 -20.44 5.02 -6.89
C THR A 54 -20.00 6.49 -6.82
N ARG A 55 -20.92 7.41 -7.13
CA ARG A 55 -20.63 8.85 -7.22
C ARG A 55 -20.73 9.64 -5.91
N LEU A 56 -20.80 8.97 -4.73
CA LEU A 56 -20.82 9.67 -3.45
C LEU A 56 -19.42 10.14 -3.06
N ASP A 57 -19.34 11.33 -2.52
CA ASP A 57 -18.11 11.84 -1.92
C ASP A 57 -17.78 11.10 -0.61
N PRO A 58 -16.50 11.03 -0.22
CA PRO A 58 -16.09 10.43 1.06
C PRO A 58 -16.84 11.02 2.27
N ILE A 59 -17.19 12.31 2.22
CA ILE A 59 -17.93 12.98 3.30
C ILE A 59 -19.38 12.48 3.41
N GLU A 60 -20.00 12.08 2.30
CA GLU A 60 -21.37 11.56 2.24
C GLU A 60 -21.45 10.03 2.46
N THR A 61 -20.30 9.37 2.55
CA THR A 61 -20.23 7.92 2.74
C THR A 61 -20.24 7.58 4.23
N PRO A 62 -21.13 6.70 4.74
CA PRO A 62 -21.17 6.30 6.15
C PRO A 62 -20.05 5.30 6.49
N GLN A 63 -18.80 5.71 6.30
CA GLN A 63 -17.57 4.96 6.57
C GLN A 63 -16.39 5.93 6.70
N ALA A 64 -15.40 5.60 7.53
CA ALA A 64 -14.17 6.35 7.62
C ALA A 64 -13.29 6.09 6.39
N ILE A 65 -12.93 7.14 5.66
CA ILE A 65 -12.09 7.11 4.45
C ILE A 65 -11.09 8.24 4.55
N SER A 66 -9.81 7.92 4.33
CA SER A 66 -8.73 8.92 4.22
C SER A 66 -8.24 9.00 2.78
N VAL A 67 -7.90 10.19 2.34
CA VAL A 67 -7.39 10.46 0.98
C VAL A 67 -6.07 11.21 1.09
N VAL A 68 -5.04 10.73 0.34
CA VAL A 68 -3.73 11.37 0.23
C VAL A 68 -3.46 11.66 -1.24
N GLU A 69 -3.37 12.92 -1.61
CA GLU A 69 -3.20 13.37 -2.98
C GLU A 69 -1.72 13.44 -3.40
N SER A 70 -1.46 13.36 -4.71
CA SER A 70 -0.11 13.37 -5.30
C SER A 70 0.70 14.62 -4.92
N GLU A 71 0.08 15.79 -4.77
CA GLU A 71 0.77 17.00 -4.30
C GLU A 71 1.36 16.81 -2.89
N THR A 72 0.61 16.16 -1.99
CA THR A 72 1.08 15.83 -0.64
C THR A 72 2.23 14.83 -0.68
N LEU A 73 2.16 13.82 -1.58
CA LEU A 73 3.24 12.83 -1.76
C LEU A 73 4.53 13.52 -2.22
N GLU A 74 4.42 14.37 -3.23
CA GLU A 74 5.56 15.12 -3.77
C GLU A 74 6.15 16.09 -2.73
N GLN A 75 5.30 16.83 -2.01
CA GLN A 75 5.73 17.76 -0.98
C GLN A 75 6.51 17.09 0.16
N ARG A 76 6.10 15.87 0.55
CA ARG A 76 6.74 15.11 1.63
C ARG A 76 7.93 14.27 1.17
N GLY A 77 8.25 14.24 -0.13
CA GLY A 77 9.32 13.42 -0.69
C GLY A 77 9.08 11.92 -0.52
N VAL A 78 7.85 11.47 -0.74
CA VAL A 78 7.42 10.08 -0.53
C VAL A 78 7.97 9.20 -1.66
N SER A 79 8.60 8.07 -1.30
CA SER A 79 9.19 7.11 -2.23
C SER A 79 8.54 5.71 -2.20
N SER A 80 7.63 5.45 -1.27
CA SER A 80 6.88 4.19 -1.15
C SER A 80 5.44 4.40 -0.68
N VAL A 81 4.58 3.39 -0.86
CA VAL A 81 3.20 3.42 -0.35
C VAL A 81 3.18 3.47 1.18
N SER A 82 4.07 2.74 1.85
CA SER A 82 4.19 2.79 3.31
C SER A 82 4.51 4.20 3.81
N GLU A 83 5.42 4.92 3.13
CA GLU A 83 5.71 6.32 3.47
C GLU A 83 4.53 7.25 3.25
N ALA A 84 3.75 7.04 2.19
CA ALA A 84 2.54 7.81 1.90
C ALA A 84 1.51 7.74 3.03
N LEU A 85 1.44 6.60 3.70
CA LEU A 85 0.46 6.30 4.75
C LEU A 85 0.85 6.80 6.15
N ARG A 86 2.06 7.30 6.36
CA ARG A 86 2.62 7.71 7.68
C ARG A 86 1.76 8.71 8.47
N TYR A 87 0.90 9.49 7.82
CA TYR A 87 0.04 10.50 8.44
C TYR A 87 -1.43 10.14 8.45
N VAL A 88 -1.78 8.92 8.01
CA VAL A 88 -3.16 8.43 7.99
C VAL A 88 -3.53 7.82 9.33
N PRO A 89 -4.62 8.26 10.00
CA PRO A 89 -5.02 7.69 11.27
C PRO A 89 -5.39 6.21 11.13
N GLY A 90 -5.04 5.43 12.16
CA GLY A 90 -5.35 4.01 12.20
C GLY A 90 -4.45 3.13 11.32
N VAL A 91 -3.45 3.72 10.65
CA VAL A 91 -2.48 2.96 9.83
C VAL A 91 -1.11 3.01 10.49
N ASN A 92 -0.58 1.84 10.88
CA ASN A 92 0.80 1.70 11.33
C ASN A 92 1.65 1.18 10.17
N THR A 93 2.70 1.90 9.82
CA THR A 93 3.61 1.61 8.71
C THR A 93 4.99 1.18 9.23
N GLU A 94 5.88 0.79 8.34
CA GLU A 94 7.27 0.45 8.68
C GLU A 94 7.39 -0.69 9.70
N LEU A 95 6.50 -1.68 9.62
CA LEU A 95 6.46 -2.80 10.55
C LEU A 95 7.76 -3.62 10.53
N ARG A 96 8.53 -3.55 9.46
CA ARG A 96 9.86 -4.14 9.31
C ARG A 96 10.97 -3.09 9.24
N GLY A 97 10.77 -1.95 9.90
CA GLY A 97 11.75 -0.86 9.98
C GLY A 97 12.01 -0.14 8.66
N GLY A 98 13.07 0.68 8.63
CA GLY A 98 13.41 1.51 7.48
C GLY A 98 14.32 0.85 6.44
N ALA A 99 14.97 -0.27 6.76
CA ALA A 99 15.93 -0.94 5.88
C ALA A 99 15.30 -2.03 4.99
N VAL A 100 14.05 -2.44 5.24
CA VAL A 100 13.39 -3.55 4.55
C VAL A 100 12.22 -3.05 3.73
N ASN A 101 12.40 -2.92 2.40
CA ASN A 101 11.45 -2.30 1.47
C ASN A 101 10.77 -3.31 0.54
N ARG A 102 10.96 -4.61 0.75
CA ARG A 102 10.50 -5.65 -0.19
C ARG A 102 8.99 -5.78 -0.29
N LEU A 103 8.25 -5.38 0.76
CA LEU A 103 6.80 -5.48 0.85
C LEU A 103 6.20 -4.16 1.34
N ASP A 104 5.06 -3.77 0.80
CA ASP A 104 4.17 -2.77 1.39
C ASP A 104 3.35 -3.46 2.47
N LEU A 105 3.90 -3.51 3.68
CA LEU A 105 3.29 -4.11 4.85
C LEU A 105 2.92 -3.03 5.86
N PHE A 106 1.66 -2.99 6.23
CA PHE A 106 1.14 -2.07 7.25
C PHE A 106 -0.09 -2.68 7.91
N ASN A 107 -0.44 -2.21 9.12
CA ASN A 107 -1.73 -2.55 9.68
C ASN A 107 -2.72 -1.40 9.54
N ILE A 108 -3.99 -1.77 9.39
CA ILE A 108 -5.13 -0.85 9.47
C ILE A 108 -5.98 -1.31 10.66
N ARG A 109 -6.19 -0.42 11.65
CA ARG A 109 -6.92 -0.75 12.89
C ARG A 109 -6.41 -2.01 13.60
N GLY A 110 -5.08 -2.24 13.50
CA GLY A 110 -4.39 -3.38 14.10
C GLY A 110 -4.32 -4.64 13.23
N PHE A 111 -5.10 -4.78 12.19
CA PHE A 111 -5.05 -5.93 11.29
C PHE A 111 -4.02 -5.73 10.19
N ASP A 112 -3.17 -6.72 9.99
CA ASP A 112 -2.15 -6.72 8.94
C ASP A 112 -2.79 -6.68 7.56
N ASN A 113 -2.21 -5.86 6.68
CA ASN A 113 -2.61 -5.75 5.29
C ASN A 113 -1.42 -5.96 4.36
N TYR A 114 -1.54 -6.93 3.47
CA TYR A 114 -0.59 -7.25 2.39
C TYR A 114 -1.19 -6.99 1.01
N GLN A 115 -2.48 -6.61 0.94
CA GLN A 115 -3.23 -6.51 -0.30
C GLN A 115 -3.51 -5.05 -0.61
N ASN A 116 -2.92 -4.56 -1.68
CA ASN A 116 -3.21 -3.25 -2.23
C ASN A 116 -4.06 -3.38 -3.49
N PHE A 117 -4.84 -2.35 -3.75
CA PHE A 117 -5.61 -2.22 -4.99
C PHE A 117 -4.99 -1.11 -5.85
N TYR A 118 -5.04 -1.29 -7.15
CA TYR A 118 -4.62 -0.27 -8.11
C TYR A 118 -5.76 -0.01 -9.08
N ASP A 119 -6.29 1.23 -9.04
CA ASP A 119 -7.49 1.62 -9.77
C ASP A 119 -8.71 0.72 -9.49
N GLY A 120 -8.89 0.30 -8.24
CA GLY A 120 -10.02 -0.54 -7.81
C GLY A 120 -9.90 -2.02 -8.15
N LEU A 121 -8.79 -2.47 -8.75
CA LEU A 121 -8.48 -3.87 -9.01
C LEU A 121 -7.38 -4.36 -8.08
N LEU A 122 -7.55 -5.58 -7.54
CA LEU A 122 -6.56 -6.19 -6.66
C LEU A 122 -5.20 -6.32 -7.35
N LEU A 123 -4.14 -5.88 -6.69
CA LEU A 123 -2.76 -6.25 -7.00
C LEU A 123 -2.52 -7.64 -6.41
N GLN A 124 -2.57 -8.65 -7.26
CA GLN A 124 -2.50 -10.04 -6.82
C GLN A 124 -1.14 -10.35 -6.23
N TYR A 125 -1.13 -10.97 -5.06
CA TYR A 125 0.05 -11.33 -4.29
C TYR A 125 0.09 -12.85 -4.07
N ASN A 126 1.25 -13.47 -4.23
CA ASN A 126 1.44 -14.90 -4.10
C ASN A 126 1.64 -15.38 -2.65
N GLU A 127 1.44 -14.49 -1.67
CA GLU A 127 1.60 -14.73 -0.22
C GLU A 127 3.02 -15.12 0.21
N TRP A 128 4.03 -14.78 -0.62
CA TRP A 128 5.43 -15.05 -0.29
C TRP A 128 6.28 -13.76 -0.37
N ASN A 129 7.22 -13.62 -1.30
CA ASN A 129 8.08 -12.42 -1.41
C ASN A 129 7.76 -11.55 -2.64
N LEU A 130 7.04 -12.09 -3.62
CA LEU A 130 6.66 -11.36 -4.83
C LEU A 130 5.34 -10.61 -4.61
N GLN A 131 5.41 -9.43 -3.98
CA GLN A 131 4.31 -8.48 -3.92
C GLN A 131 4.53 -7.38 -4.98
N PRO A 132 3.57 -7.14 -5.89
CA PRO A 132 3.62 -5.98 -6.78
C PRO A 132 3.51 -4.69 -5.95
N GLN A 133 4.50 -3.82 -6.07
CA GLN A 133 4.49 -2.48 -5.46
C GLN A 133 4.37 -1.44 -6.57
N ILE A 134 3.56 -0.41 -6.35
CA ILE A 134 3.42 0.70 -7.29
C ILE A 134 4.20 1.90 -6.75
N ASP A 135 5.11 2.44 -7.56
CA ASP A 135 5.85 3.62 -7.17
C ASP A 135 4.95 4.86 -7.10
N PRO A 136 5.05 5.70 -6.05
CA PRO A 136 4.26 6.93 -5.89
C PRO A 136 4.33 7.89 -7.08
N VAL A 137 5.37 7.85 -7.90
CA VAL A 137 5.49 8.67 -9.12
C VAL A 137 4.33 8.45 -10.09
N ALA A 138 3.75 7.25 -10.13
CA ALA A 138 2.63 6.89 -11.01
C ALA A 138 1.25 7.07 -10.36
N ILE A 139 1.19 7.51 -9.09
CA ILE A 139 -0.02 7.61 -8.28
C ILE A 139 -0.52 9.05 -8.27
N GLU A 140 -1.80 9.25 -8.59
CA GLU A 140 -2.51 10.54 -8.45
C GLU A 140 -3.02 10.72 -7.02
N GLN A 141 -3.48 9.62 -6.39
CA GLN A 141 -4.12 9.67 -5.09
C GLN A 141 -4.10 8.27 -4.45
N LEU A 142 -3.91 8.22 -3.13
CA LEU A 142 -4.18 7.02 -2.34
C LEU A 142 -5.49 7.19 -1.57
N GLU A 143 -6.27 6.13 -1.51
CA GLU A 143 -7.49 6.06 -0.72
C GLU A 143 -7.34 4.92 0.30
N VAL A 144 -7.62 5.22 1.56
CA VAL A 144 -7.59 4.25 2.64
C VAL A 144 -9.00 4.05 3.17
N PHE A 145 -9.54 2.86 2.96
CA PHE A 145 -10.84 2.46 3.46
C PHE A 145 -10.66 1.70 4.76
N LYS A 146 -11.26 2.19 5.83
CA LYS A 146 -11.09 1.64 7.16
C LYS A 146 -12.26 0.72 7.50
N GLY A 147 -11.93 -0.47 7.99
CA GLY A 147 -12.91 -1.53 8.24
C GLY A 147 -13.24 -2.39 7.02
N PRO A 148 -14.09 -3.41 7.18
CA PRO A 148 -14.43 -4.39 6.16
C PRO A 148 -15.00 -3.76 4.87
N THR A 149 -14.51 -4.19 3.71
CA THR A 149 -14.97 -3.74 2.40
C THR A 149 -15.22 -4.90 1.42
N SER A 150 -15.31 -6.13 1.93
CA SER A 150 -15.50 -7.34 1.09
C SER A 150 -16.72 -7.28 0.19
N VAL A 151 -17.78 -6.62 0.60
CA VAL A 151 -19.00 -6.45 -0.23
C VAL A 151 -18.73 -5.86 -1.61
N LEU A 152 -17.69 -5.08 -1.77
CA LEU A 152 -17.34 -4.47 -3.07
C LEU A 152 -16.08 -5.06 -3.70
N TYR A 153 -15.18 -5.64 -2.90
CA TYR A 153 -13.82 -5.96 -3.31
C TYR A 153 -13.45 -7.44 -3.14
N GLY A 154 -14.31 -8.25 -2.51
CA GLY A 154 -14.07 -9.68 -2.27
C GLY A 154 -13.22 -9.94 -1.04
N SER A 155 -12.43 -11.01 -1.09
CA SER A 155 -11.61 -11.45 0.04
C SER A 155 -10.61 -10.38 0.50
N MET A 156 -10.65 -10.03 1.80
CA MET A 156 -9.71 -9.09 2.41
C MET A 156 -9.74 -9.13 3.94
N PRO A 157 -8.65 -8.64 4.61
CA PRO A 157 -8.63 -8.51 6.07
C PRO A 157 -9.64 -7.47 6.58
N PRO A 158 -10.12 -7.63 7.82
CA PRO A 158 -11.20 -6.80 8.35
C PRO A 158 -10.77 -5.37 8.73
N GLY A 159 -9.48 -5.07 8.75
CA GLY A 159 -8.98 -3.72 9.06
C GLY A 159 -9.28 -2.68 7.99
N GLY A 160 -9.32 -3.09 6.73
CA GLY A 160 -9.55 -2.19 5.60
C GLY A 160 -8.64 -2.46 4.41
N MET A 161 -8.61 -1.52 3.47
CA MET A 161 -7.81 -1.62 2.25
C MET A 161 -7.20 -0.29 1.84
N VAL A 162 -6.14 -0.37 1.03
CA VAL A 162 -5.54 0.78 0.33
C VAL A 162 -5.77 0.63 -1.16
N ASN A 163 -6.30 1.67 -1.77
CA ASN A 163 -6.49 1.78 -3.21
C ASN A 163 -5.63 2.89 -3.78
N LEU A 164 -4.79 2.55 -4.73
CA LEU A 164 -3.87 3.43 -5.43
C LEU A 164 -4.54 3.86 -6.73
N ILE A 165 -4.76 5.15 -6.93
CA ILE A 165 -5.33 5.69 -8.16
C ILE A 165 -4.21 6.14 -9.08
N ALA A 166 -4.18 5.59 -10.29
CA ALA A 166 -3.18 5.93 -11.30
C ALA A 166 -3.32 7.38 -11.80
N LYS A 167 -2.21 8.00 -12.12
CA LYS A 167 -2.19 9.24 -12.90
C LYS A 167 -2.80 9.00 -14.28
N ARG A 168 -3.77 9.83 -14.67
CA ARG A 168 -4.52 9.69 -15.93
C ARG A 168 -4.16 10.75 -16.96
N PRO A 169 -4.40 10.47 -18.25
CA PRO A 169 -4.35 11.49 -19.30
C PRO A 169 -5.19 12.72 -18.94
N GLN A 170 -4.64 13.88 -19.22
CA GLN A 170 -5.31 15.18 -19.15
C GLN A 170 -5.30 15.79 -20.55
N ARG A 171 -6.33 16.56 -20.89
CA ARG A 171 -6.37 17.22 -22.21
C ARG A 171 -5.52 18.47 -22.26
N GLU A 172 -5.37 19.17 -21.13
CA GLU A 172 -4.44 20.28 -21.00
C GLU A 172 -3.01 19.74 -21.04
N ALA A 173 -2.19 20.32 -21.89
CA ALA A 173 -0.78 19.95 -22.01
C ALA A 173 -0.01 20.38 -20.76
N LYS A 174 0.62 19.42 -20.09
CA LYS A 174 1.46 19.66 -18.94
C LYS A 174 2.63 18.68 -18.96
N HIS A 175 3.83 19.20 -18.97
CA HIS A 175 5.03 18.39 -19.02
C HIS A 175 5.94 18.79 -17.87
N SER A 176 6.55 17.81 -17.23
CA SER A 176 7.53 18.07 -16.17
C SER A 176 8.67 17.07 -16.20
N VAL A 177 9.85 17.56 -15.86
CA VAL A 177 11.04 16.75 -15.61
C VAL A 177 11.56 17.14 -14.23
N SER A 178 11.96 16.19 -13.41
CA SER A 178 12.62 16.49 -12.14
C SER A 178 13.91 15.68 -11.97
N LEU A 179 14.83 16.28 -11.22
CA LEU A 179 16.05 15.64 -10.75
C LEU A 179 16.08 15.74 -9.23
N ALA A 180 16.42 14.64 -8.54
CA ALA A 180 16.57 14.65 -7.11
C ALA A 180 17.89 14.00 -6.67
N THR A 181 18.39 14.47 -5.53
CA THR A 181 19.56 13.93 -4.84
C THR A 181 19.33 13.99 -3.32
N GLY A 182 20.06 13.21 -2.54
CA GLY A 182 19.84 13.19 -1.09
C GLY A 182 20.61 12.10 -0.36
N THR A 183 20.09 11.75 0.80
CA THR A 183 20.63 10.68 1.66
C THR A 183 20.75 9.36 0.87
N GLY A 184 21.78 8.57 1.19
CA GLY A 184 22.07 7.32 0.48
C GLY A 184 22.55 7.56 -0.96
N THR A 185 23.26 8.67 -1.22
CA THR A 185 23.78 9.03 -2.56
C THR A 185 22.69 9.00 -3.65
N LEU A 186 21.43 9.37 -3.27
CA LEU A 186 20.26 9.34 -4.13
C LEU A 186 20.52 10.05 -5.47
N LYS A 187 20.19 9.36 -6.54
CA LYS A 187 20.11 9.89 -7.90
C LYS A 187 18.76 9.49 -8.48
N GLU A 188 17.93 10.48 -8.73
CA GLU A 188 16.61 10.24 -9.30
C GLU A 188 16.32 11.20 -10.44
N MET A 189 15.69 10.68 -11.46
CA MET A 189 15.10 11.44 -12.58
C MET A 189 13.66 10.98 -12.78
N THR A 190 12.73 11.94 -12.88
CA THR A 190 11.34 11.65 -13.24
C THR A 190 10.90 12.43 -14.47
N LEU A 191 9.97 11.86 -15.22
CA LEU A 191 9.26 12.47 -16.33
C LEU A 191 7.76 12.28 -16.11
N ASP A 192 6.97 13.33 -16.29
CA ASP A 192 5.51 13.25 -16.33
C ASP A 192 5.01 14.18 -17.45
N SER A 193 4.38 13.59 -18.46
CA SER A 193 3.93 14.30 -19.66
C SER A 193 2.51 13.88 -20.01
N THR A 194 1.62 14.85 -20.13
CA THR A 194 0.22 14.64 -20.51
C THR A 194 -0.25 15.72 -21.48
N GLY A 195 -1.28 15.41 -22.26
CA GLY A 195 -1.90 16.34 -23.19
C GLY A 195 -2.83 15.67 -24.18
N ALA A 196 -3.63 16.48 -24.91
CA ALA A 196 -4.42 16.00 -26.02
C ALA A 196 -3.52 15.73 -27.25
N ILE A 197 -3.70 14.57 -27.88
CA ILE A 197 -3.14 14.28 -29.20
C ILE A 197 -4.06 14.89 -30.29
N ASN A 198 -5.37 14.77 -30.07
CA ASN A 198 -6.44 15.36 -30.88
C ASN A 198 -7.74 15.41 -30.05
N ASP A 199 -8.86 15.76 -30.67
CA ASP A 199 -10.16 15.90 -30.00
C ASP A 199 -10.67 14.59 -29.36
N GLN A 200 -10.18 13.43 -29.80
CA GLN A 200 -10.61 12.11 -29.30
C GLN A 200 -9.56 11.42 -28.43
N LEU A 201 -8.30 11.81 -28.52
CA LEU A 201 -7.19 11.13 -27.89
C LEU A 201 -6.43 12.07 -26.94
N ALA A 202 -6.22 11.61 -25.70
CA ALA A 202 -5.32 12.22 -24.74
C ALA A 202 -4.35 11.16 -24.21
N TYR A 203 -3.13 11.57 -23.90
CA TYR A 203 -2.10 10.67 -23.38
C TYR A 203 -1.54 11.13 -22.05
N ARG A 204 -0.97 10.21 -21.30
CA ARG A 204 -0.02 10.48 -20.21
C ARG A 204 1.11 9.48 -20.26
N VAL A 205 2.33 9.93 -20.00
CA VAL A 205 3.51 9.08 -19.85
C VAL A 205 4.21 9.50 -18.57
N VAL A 206 4.37 8.56 -17.64
CA VAL A 206 5.15 8.74 -16.41
C VAL A 206 6.37 7.84 -16.48
N GLY A 207 7.54 8.39 -16.13
CA GLY A 207 8.81 7.67 -16.10
C GLY A 207 9.61 7.99 -14.84
N LEU A 208 10.35 7.00 -14.35
CA LEU A 208 11.28 7.12 -13.20
C LEU A 208 12.54 6.32 -13.48
N ALA A 209 13.67 6.88 -13.12
CA ALA A 209 14.93 6.17 -12.90
C ALA A 209 15.48 6.61 -11.54
N ARG A 210 15.69 5.67 -10.62
CA ARG A 210 16.18 5.92 -9.26
C ARG A 210 17.27 4.95 -8.90
N GLN A 211 18.31 5.46 -8.25
CA GLN A 211 19.37 4.67 -7.61
C GLN A 211 19.72 5.32 -6.29
N LYS A 212 19.82 4.52 -5.22
CA LYS A 212 20.28 4.98 -3.90
C LYS A 212 20.92 3.85 -3.11
N GLU A 213 21.78 4.20 -2.16
CA GLU A 213 22.23 3.31 -1.10
C GLU A 213 21.11 3.21 -0.03
N GLY A 214 20.86 2.03 0.50
CA GLY A 214 19.92 1.81 1.60
C GLY A 214 20.52 2.19 2.96
N GLN A 215 19.70 2.12 4.01
CA GLN A 215 20.11 2.42 5.38
C GLN A 215 21.13 1.40 5.90
N ALA A 216 20.91 0.11 5.71
CA ALA A 216 21.83 -0.91 6.14
C ALA A 216 23.09 -0.93 5.24
N VAL A 217 24.26 -1.15 5.85
CA VAL A 217 25.51 -1.25 5.09
C VAL A 217 25.36 -2.30 3.99
N THR A 218 25.96 -2.06 2.81
CA THR A 218 25.90 -2.92 1.63
C THR A 218 24.55 -2.99 0.91
N SER A 219 23.55 -2.23 1.34
CA SER A 219 22.24 -2.19 0.71
C SER A 219 22.23 -1.20 -0.45
N GLU A 220 21.73 -1.63 -1.60
CA GLU A 220 21.50 -0.80 -2.77
C GLU A 220 20.08 -0.96 -3.26
N GLU A 221 19.51 0.12 -3.80
CA GLU A 221 18.18 0.13 -4.41
C GLU A 221 18.28 0.78 -5.79
N GLU A 222 17.79 0.09 -6.82
CA GLU A 222 17.69 0.59 -8.19
C GLU A 222 16.29 0.29 -8.72
N ARG A 223 15.64 1.33 -9.28
CA ARG A 223 14.27 1.22 -9.81
C ARG A 223 14.09 2.00 -11.10
N TYR A 224 13.42 1.35 -12.04
CA TYR A 224 12.93 1.95 -13.26
C TYR A 224 11.43 1.77 -13.36
N VAL A 225 10.71 2.86 -13.70
CA VAL A 225 9.25 2.82 -13.95
C VAL A 225 8.94 3.44 -15.30
N PHE A 226 8.04 2.81 -16.03
CA PHE A 226 7.46 3.34 -17.25
C PHE A 226 5.95 3.06 -17.26
N ALA A 227 5.14 4.13 -17.18
CA ALA A 227 3.70 4.02 -17.04
C ALA A 227 2.97 4.91 -18.07
N PRO A 228 2.83 4.47 -19.32
CA PRO A 228 2.03 5.15 -20.33
C PRO A 228 0.54 4.83 -20.17
N SER A 229 -0.30 5.82 -20.48
CA SER A 229 -1.75 5.62 -20.59
C SER A 229 -2.33 6.48 -21.70
N LEU A 230 -3.46 6.03 -22.27
CA LEU A 230 -4.15 6.65 -23.38
C LEU A 230 -5.65 6.65 -23.10
N ASP A 231 -6.28 7.81 -23.15
CA ASP A 231 -7.72 7.98 -23.16
C ASP A 231 -8.20 8.16 -24.60
N TRP A 232 -9.11 7.30 -25.02
CA TRP A 232 -9.72 7.31 -26.34
C TRP A 232 -11.23 7.51 -26.22
N GLN A 233 -11.71 8.69 -26.61
CA GLN A 233 -13.12 9.00 -26.72
C GLN A 233 -13.68 8.38 -28.02
N LEU A 234 -14.26 7.18 -27.90
CA LEU A 234 -14.80 6.42 -29.04
C LEU A 234 -16.10 7.03 -29.61
N GLY A 235 -16.71 7.95 -28.88
CA GLY A 235 -17.92 8.68 -29.22
C GLY A 235 -18.33 9.56 -28.03
N GLU A 236 -19.39 10.32 -28.13
CA GLU A 236 -19.83 11.25 -27.07
C GLU A 236 -20.06 10.59 -25.72
N ARG A 237 -20.32 9.28 -25.68
CA ARG A 237 -20.74 8.53 -24.47
C ARG A 237 -19.83 7.36 -24.13
N THR A 238 -18.73 7.18 -24.85
CA THR A 238 -17.87 6.02 -24.66
C THR A 238 -16.41 6.43 -24.53
N LEU A 239 -15.83 6.19 -23.38
CA LEU A 239 -14.41 6.39 -23.09
C LEU A 239 -13.73 5.04 -22.90
N LEU A 240 -12.61 4.82 -23.62
CA LEU A 240 -11.71 3.70 -23.41
C LEU A 240 -10.36 4.25 -22.93
N ASN A 241 -9.95 3.87 -21.74
CA ASN A 241 -8.59 4.07 -21.24
C ASN A 241 -7.78 2.80 -21.46
N LEU A 242 -6.59 2.91 -22.04
CA LEU A 242 -5.58 1.86 -22.14
C LEU A 242 -4.39 2.26 -21.27
N ASN A 243 -3.88 1.34 -20.44
CA ASN A 243 -2.80 1.65 -19.52
C ASN A 243 -1.81 0.49 -19.39
N LEU A 244 -0.54 0.85 -19.23
CA LEU A 244 0.55 -0.05 -18.89
C LEU A 244 1.27 0.52 -17.68
N TYR A 245 1.67 -0.35 -16.76
CA TYR A 245 2.65 -0.07 -15.72
C TYR A 245 3.76 -1.12 -15.82
N TYR A 246 4.97 -0.66 -16.06
CA TYR A 246 6.16 -1.51 -16.03
C TYR A 246 7.12 -0.99 -14.99
N GLN A 247 7.57 -1.88 -14.11
CA GLN A 247 8.58 -1.60 -13.10
C GLN A 247 9.64 -2.68 -13.13
N LYS A 248 10.89 -2.26 -13.08
CA LYS A 248 12.04 -3.12 -12.89
C LYS A 248 12.85 -2.61 -11.72
N ASP A 249 13.10 -3.49 -10.76
CA ASP A 249 13.97 -3.27 -9.61
C ASP A 249 15.18 -4.23 -9.76
N PRO A 250 16.29 -3.83 -10.43
CA PRO A 250 17.50 -4.68 -10.52
C PRO A 250 18.10 -4.97 -9.15
N GLU A 251 18.02 -3.98 -8.22
CA GLU A 251 18.35 -4.08 -6.83
C GLU A 251 17.16 -3.53 -6.01
N ALA A 252 16.50 -4.40 -5.24
CA ALA A 252 15.33 -4.03 -4.46
C ALA A 252 15.61 -3.94 -2.94
N GLY A 253 16.85 -3.60 -2.58
CA GLY A 253 17.30 -3.53 -1.20
C GLY A 253 17.61 -4.91 -0.61
N ILE A 254 17.70 -4.98 0.71
CA ILE A 254 18.03 -6.20 1.44
C ILE A 254 16.92 -6.59 2.41
N TYR A 255 16.93 -7.85 2.84
CA TYR A 255 16.24 -8.28 4.05
C TYR A 255 17.25 -8.49 5.16
N THR A 256 17.09 -7.80 6.29
CA THR A 256 17.92 -7.98 7.47
C THR A 256 17.08 -7.81 8.73
N THR A 257 17.45 -8.52 9.78
CA THR A 257 16.91 -8.37 11.13
C THR A 257 18.06 -8.28 12.12
N VAL A 258 17.80 -7.74 13.28
CA VAL A 258 18.74 -7.70 14.40
C VAL A 258 18.08 -8.32 15.64
N PRO A 259 18.83 -8.95 16.56
CA PRO A 259 18.26 -9.43 17.82
C PRO A 259 17.81 -8.24 18.69
N ALA A 260 16.81 -8.46 19.54
CA ALA A 260 16.37 -7.48 20.52
C ALA A 260 17.51 -7.06 21.46
N SER A 261 18.37 -8.00 21.86
CA SER A 261 19.60 -7.75 22.61
C SER A 261 20.62 -7.01 21.77
N GLY A 262 20.97 -5.81 22.14
CA GLY A 262 21.86 -4.91 21.39
C GLY A 262 21.12 -3.95 20.45
N SER A 263 19.78 -4.06 20.34
CA SER A 263 18.95 -3.08 19.64
C SER A 263 17.95 -2.44 20.60
N VAL A 264 16.71 -2.92 20.67
CA VAL A 264 15.68 -2.39 21.59
C VAL A 264 16.01 -2.67 23.07
N LYS A 265 16.74 -3.74 23.35
CA LYS A 265 17.24 -4.09 24.68
C LYS A 265 18.75 -3.87 24.79
N SER A 266 19.21 -3.58 26.02
CA SER A 266 20.64 -3.49 26.29
C SER A 266 21.32 -4.85 26.12
N ASN A 267 22.56 -4.82 25.61
CA ASN A 267 23.44 -5.97 25.56
C ASN A 267 24.71 -5.65 26.38
N PRO A 268 25.24 -6.59 27.19
CA PRO A 268 26.45 -6.35 28.00
C PRO A 268 27.70 -5.91 27.21
N LEU A 269 27.73 -6.21 25.89
CA LEU A 269 28.86 -5.91 25.00
C LEU A 269 28.70 -4.59 24.23
N GLY A 270 27.51 -3.94 24.28
CA GLY A 270 27.24 -2.66 23.61
C GLY A 270 25.90 -2.61 22.88
N GLN A 271 25.77 -1.64 22.00
CA GLN A 271 24.58 -1.43 21.14
C GLN A 271 24.97 -1.56 19.66
N LEU A 272 24.07 -2.08 18.85
CA LEU A 272 24.19 -2.15 17.40
C LEU A 272 23.93 -0.78 16.78
N GLY A 273 24.58 -0.49 15.66
CA GLY A 273 24.26 0.67 14.82
C GLY A 273 22.95 0.48 14.07
N SER A 274 22.27 1.56 13.75
CA SER A 274 21.03 1.53 12.95
C SER A 274 21.25 1.11 11.49
N ASP A 275 22.50 1.12 11.04
CA ASP A 275 23.00 0.66 9.75
C ASP A 275 23.43 -0.82 9.75
N SER A 276 23.21 -1.55 10.85
CA SER A 276 23.67 -2.94 11.00
C SER A 276 23.05 -3.86 9.96
N PHE A 277 23.91 -4.64 9.31
CA PHE A 277 23.57 -5.75 8.43
C PHE A 277 24.16 -7.03 9.00
N LEU A 278 23.34 -7.99 9.39
CA LEU A 278 23.76 -9.28 9.93
C LEU A 278 23.68 -10.41 8.89
N GLY A 279 23.55 -10.04 7.62
CA GLY A 279 23.59 -10.92 6.48
C GLY A 279 25.00 -11.15 5.92
N ASP A 280 25.05 -11.60 4.67
CA ASP A 280 26.31 -11.90 3.97
C ASP A 280 26.23 -11.40 2.53
N GLN A 281 27.23 -10.61 2.09
CA GLN A 281 27.25 -10.02 0.75
C GLN A 281 27.35 -11.06 -0.38
N ASN A 282 28.00 -12.20 -0.12
CA ASN A 282 28.11 -13.26 -1.12
C ASN A 282 26.78 -14.01 -1.31
N TRP A 283 25.82 -13.79 -0.39
CA TRP A 283 24.49 -14.43 -0.42
C TRP A 283 23.40 -13.38 -0.13
N ASN A 284 23.44 -12.27 -0.86
CA ASN A 284 22.49 -11.18 -0.76
C ASN A 284 22.17 -10.67 -2.16
N GLU A 285 20.93 -10.86 -2.60
CA GLU A 285 20.41 -10.39 -3.87
C GLU A 285 18.87 -10.31 -3.75
N TYR A 286 18.29 -9.25 -4.26
CA TYR A 286 16.86 -9.16 -4.44
C TYR A 286 16.55 -8.31 -5.67
N ASN A 287 15.95 -8.92 -6.66
CA ASN A 287 15.46 -8.23 -7.85
C ASN A 287 13.98 -8.55 -8.11
N ARG A 288 13.31 -7.66 -8.82
CA ARG A 288 11.90 -7.80 -9.15
C ARG A 288 11.54 -7.10 -10.46
N ASP A 289 10.69 -7.76 -11.24
CA ASP A 289 10.06 -7.21 -12.44
C ASP A 289 8.53 -7.28 -12.28
N VAL A 290 7.81 -6.20 -12.65
CA VAL A 290 6.34 -6.14 -12.62
C VAL A 290 5.82 -5.49 -13.89
N THR A 291 4.94 -6.17 -14.60
CA THR A 291 4.22 -5.66 -15.77
C THR A 291 2.72 -5.77 -15.54
N LEU A 292 2.02 -4.64 -15.61
CA LEU A 292 0.56 -4.57 -15.52
C LEU A 292 0.04 -3.97 -16.82
N LEU A 293 -0.80 -4.69 -17.53
CA LEU A 293 -1.48 -4.21 -18.74
C LEU A 293 -2.98 -4.16 -18.49
N GLY A 294 -3.59 -3.00 -18.64
CA GLY A 294 -4.98 -2.81 -18.29
C GLY A 294 -5.77 -1.97 -19.29
N TYR A 295 -7.09 -2.05 -19.18
CA TYR A 295 -8.00 -1.12 -19.81
C TYR A 295 -9.20 -0.82 -18.90
N LYS A 296 -9.82 0.35 -19.16
CA LYS A 296 -11.11 0.74 -18.57
C LYS A 296 -12.02 1.22 -19.68
N LEU A 297 -13.19 0.60 -19.78
CA LEU A 297 -14.22 1.00 -20.72
C LEU A 297 -15.40 1.54 -19.92
N SER A 298 -15.78 2.78 -20.20
CA SER A 298 -16.99 3.42 -19.66
C SER A 298 -17.93 3.77 -20.80
N HIS A 299 -19.22 3.40 -20.66
CA HIS A 299 -20.24 3.74 -21.62
C HIS A 299 -21.52 4.21 -20.90
N ASP A 300 -21.94 5.43 -21.22
CA ASP A 300 -23.20 6.01 -20.74
C ASP A 300 -24.31 5.72 -21.75
N PHE A 301 -25.26 4.84 -21.39
CA PHE A 301 -26.43 4.54 -22.22
C PHE A 301 -27.35 5.77 -22.34
N ASN A 302 -27.50 6.46 -21.18
CA ASN A 302 -28.29 7.69 -21.05
C ASN A 302 -27.83 8.41 -19.78
N GLY A 303 -28.42 9.53 -19.41
CA GLY A 303 -28.05 10.28 -18.21
C GLY A 303 -28.20 9.53 -16.87
N ASN A 304 -28.83 8.34 -16.87
CA ASN A 304 -29.12 7.57 -15.67
C ASN A 304 -28.38 6.25 -15.56
N TRP A 305 -27.94 5.64 -16.65
CA TRP A 305 -27.34 4.31 -16.67
C TRP A 305 -25.97 4.32 -17.33
N GLN A 306 -25.00 3.74 -16.66
CA GLN A 306 -23.63 3.59 -17.10
C GLN A 306 -23.16 2.16 -16.93
N VAL A 307 -22.44 1.64 -17.91
CA VAL A 307 -21.63 0.42 -17.79
C VAL A 307 -20.18 0.81 -17.63
N LEU A 308 -19.49 0.09 -16.75
CA LEU A 308 -18.07 0.19 -16.53
C LEU A 308 -17.45 -1.20 -16.57
N GLN A 309 -16.37 -1.37 -17.33
CA GLN A 309 -15.54 -2.56 -17.30
C GLN A 309 -14.10 -2.15 -17.06
N ASN A 310 -13.49 -2.72 -16.03
CA ASN A 310 -12.09 -2.52 -15.69
C ASN A 310 -11.39 -3.86 -15.69
N ALA A 311 -10.29 -4.00 -16.42
CA ALA A 311 -9.55 -5.26 -16.50
C ALA A 311 -8.05 -5.02 -16.46
N ARG A 312 -7.32 -5.98 -15.88
CA ARG A 312 -5.85 -5.97 -15.78
C ARG A 312 -5.26 -7.35 -15.86
N TYR A 313 -4.24 -7.48 -16.68
CA TYR A 313 -3.31 -8.60 -16.69
C TYR A 313 -2.03 -8.21 -15.97
N MET A 314 -1.48 -9.16 -15.20
CA MET A 314 -0.22 -9.01 -14.47
C MET A 314 0.75 -10.13 -14.88
N ASP A 315 2.01 -9.77 -15.09
CA ASP A 315 3.15 -10.68 -15.17
C ASP A 315 4.24 -10.13 -14.26
N ALA A 316 4.63 -10.89 -13.26
CA ALA A 316 5.60 -10.44 -12.25
C ALA A 316 6.54 -11.58 -11.87
N SER A 317 7.79 -11.23 -11.55
CA SER A 317 8.80 -12.15 -11.06
C SER A 317 9.67 -11.50 -10.00
N ALA A 318 10.21 -12.32 -9.09
CA ALA A 318 11.20 -11.91 -8.11
C ALA A 318 12.19 -13.04 -7.85
N TYR A 319 13.44 -12.67 -7.66
CA TYR A 319 14.48 -13.58 -7.20
C TYR A 319 15.16 -12.99 -5.98
N GLN A 320 15.28 -13.80 -4.92
CA GLN A 320 15.92 -13.38 -3.69
C GLN A 320 16.79 -14.50 -3.14
N ARG A 321 17.99 -14.15 -2.67
CA ARG A 321 18.81 -14.98 -1.78
C ARG A 321 19.27 -14.12 -0.62
N ASN A 322 19.20 -14.68 0.58
CA ASN A 322 19.51 -13.95 1.80
C ASN A 322 19.76 -14.90 2.98
N THR A 323 20.17 -14.35 4.09
CA THR A 323 20.23 -15.02 5.39
C THR A 323 19.14 -14.48 6.31
N TYR A 324 18.79 -15.26 7.32
CA TYR A 324 17.92 -14.82 8.41
C TYR A 324 18.44 -15.33 9.76
N ASN A 325 18.09 -14.58 10.82
CA ASN A 325 18.51 -14.87 12.18
C ASN A 325 17.80 -16.12 12.71
N ALA A 326 18.57 -16.97 13.36
CA ALA A 326 18.05 -18.16 14.03
C ALA A 326 18.07 -18.00 15.56
N ALA A 327 19.24 -17.82 16.18
CA ALA A 327 19.34 -17.63 17.62
C ALA A 327 20.65 -16.92 18.00
N LEU A 328 20.55 -15.98 18.96
CA LEU A 328 21.72 -15.38 19.59
C LEU A 328 22.24 -16.33 20.68
N ALA A 329 23.53 -16.64 20.63
CA ALA A 329 24.17 -17.51 21.60
C ALA A 329 24.28 -16.86 23.01
N ALA A 330 24.56 -17.67 24.02
CA ALA A 330 24.68 -17.22 25.41
C ALA A 330 25.86 -16.26 25.67
N ASP A 331 26.79 -16.13 24.71
CA ASP A 331 27.89 -15.15 24.75
C ASP A 331 27.39 -13.73 24.41
N ASN A 332 26.13 -13.57 24.05
CA ASN A 332 25.49 -12.31 23.61
C ASN A 332 26.15 -11.65 22.38
N ARG A 333 26.87 -12.43 21.56
CA ARG A 333 27.68 -11.96 20.44
C ARG A 333 27.49 -12.79 19.18
N THR A 334 27.52 -14.11 19.31
CA THR A 334 27.49 -15.05 18.19
C THR A 334 26.04 -15.31 17.78
N LEU A 335 25.67 -14.93 16.56
CA LEU A 335 24.34 -15.14 16.01
C LEU A 335 24.35 -16.29 14.99
N ALA A 336 23.60 -17.33 15.28
CA ALA A 336 23.35 -18.40 14.33
C ALA A 336 22.41 -17.94 13.21
N ARG A 337 22.68 -18.37 11.98
CA ARG A 337 21.92 -17.98 10.78
C ARG A 337 21.55 -19.18 9.94
N ASN A 338 20.46 -19.03 9.18
CA ASN A 338 20.16 -19.85 8.02
C ASN A 338 20.30 -19.02 6.74
N ALA A 339 20.46 -19.71 5.61
CA ALA A 339 20.49 -19.12 4.28
C ALA A 339 19.33 -19.66 3.45
N TYR A 340 18.65 -18.81 2.71
CA TYR A 340 17.55 -19.19 1.84
C TYR A 340 17.69 -18.56 0.45
N LEU A 341 16.96 -19.15 -0.47
CA LEU A 341 16.74 -18.65 -1.82
C LEU A 341 15.26 -18.79 -2.17
N THR A 342 14.73 -17.79 -2.86
CA THR A 342 13.42 -17.90 -3.50
C THR A 342 13.48 -17.40 -4.94
N ASP A 343 12.81 -18.13 -5.85
CA ASP A 343 12.63 -17.77 -7.26
C ASP A 343 11.14 -17.86 -7.55
N GLU A 344 10.53 -16.72 -7.86
CA GLU A 344 9.08 -16.54 -7.88
C GLU A 344 8.63 -15.96 -9.21
N ALA A 345 7.52 -16.49 -9.74
CA ALA A 345 6.84 -15.95 -10.90
C ALA A 345 5.32 -16.03 -10.70
N SER A 346 4.63 -14.96 -11.04
CA SER A 346 3.18 -14.85 -10.90
C SER A 346 2.55 -14.25 -12.16
N LYS A 347 1.48 -14.88 -12.65
CA LYS A 347 0.63 -14.34 -13.71
C LYS A 347 -0.78 -14.20 -13.20
N GLY A 348 -1.35 -13.03 -13.36
CA GLY A 348 -2.65 -12.72 -12.83
C GLY A 348 -3.58 -12.07 -13.85
N PHE A 349 -4.87 -12.21 -13.64
CA PHE A 349 -5.90 -11.50 -14.39
C PHE A 349 -7.04 -11.11 -13.46
N VAL A 350 -7.45 -9.87 -13.54
CA VAL A 350 -8.60 -9.34 -12.78
C VAL A 350 -9.50 -8.57 -13.74
N ILE A 351 -10.81 -8.78 -13.64
CA ILE A 351 -11.83 -8.03 -14.38
C ILE A 351 -13.00 -7.72 -13.47
N ASP A 352 -13.49 -6.49 -13.52
CA ASP A 352 -14.68 -6.03 -12.81
C ASP A 352 -15.64 -5.36 -13.80
N ASN A 353 -16.88 -5.88 -13.85
CA ASN A 353 -17.95 -5.40 -14.71
C ASN A 353 -19.03 -4.78 -13.83
N GLN A 354 -19.36 -3.53 -14.06
CA GLN A 354 -20.29 -2.76 -13.25
C GLN A 354 -21.41 -2.18 -14.14
N LEU A 355 -22.63 -2.27 -13.64
CA LEU A 355 -23.77 -1.51 -14.14
C LEU A 355 -24.22 -0.57 -13.02
N ALA A 356 -24.03 0.72 -13.22
CA ALA A 356 -24.49 1.76 -12.30
C ALA A 356 -25.74 2.45 -12.85
N GLY A 357 -26.71 2.69 -11.98
CA GLY A 357 -27.98 3.28 -12.36
C GLY A 357 -28.49 4.31 -11.35
N LYS A 358 -29.15 5.36 -11.85
CA LYS A 358 -29.83 6.36 -11.04
C LYS A 358 -31.33 6.27 -11.28
N VAL A 359 -32.09 5.98 -10.22
CA VAL A 359 -33.57 5.80 -10.30
C VAL A 359 -34.22 6.64 -9.22
N MET A 360 -35.37 7.22 -9.53
CA MET A 360 -36.19 7.95 -8.56
C MET A 360 -37.44 7.13 -8.18
N THR A 361 -37.69 6.97 -6.88
CA THR A 361 -38.94 6.42 -6.35
C THR A 361 -39.59 7.43 -5.43
N GLY A 362 -40.53 8.21 -5.98
CA GLY A 362 -41.04 9.38 -5.28
C GLY A 362 -39.96 10.40 -4.98
N PRO A 363 -39.75 10.82 -3.72
CA PRO A 363 -38.70 11.75 -3.34
C PRO A 363 -37.32 11.08 -3.15
N ALA A 364 -37.27 9.75 -3.13
CA ALA A 364 -36.03 9.03 -2.91
C ALA A 364 -35.23 8.84 -4.21
N GLN A 365 -33.96 9.20 -4.19
CA GLN A 365 -33.00 8.92 -5.25
C GLN A 365 -32.22 7.67 -4.90
N HIS A 366 -32.25 6.67 -5.77
CA HIS A 366 -31.48 5.45 -5.69
C HIS A 366 -30.25 5.52 -6.62
N ASN A 367 -29.07 5.24 -6.11
CA ASN A 367 -27.86 5.01 -6.90
C ASN A 367 -27.54 3.51 -6.79
N LEU A 368 -28.04 2.77 -7.78
CA LEU A 368 -27.91 1.33 -7.86
C LEU A 368 -26.56 0.95 -8.46
N LEU A 369 -25.94 -0.08 -7.92
CA LEU A 369 -24.72 -0.70 -8.44
C LEU A 369 -24.91 -2.21 -8.47
N LEU A 370 -24.78 -2.81 -9.64
CA LEU A 370 -24.69 -4.26 -9.83
C LEU A 370 -23.33 -4.56 -10.45
N GLY A 371 -22.62 -5.54 -9.91
CA GLY A 371 -21.32 -5.92 -10.45
C GLY A 371 -21.05 -7.40 -10.42
N VAL A 372 -20.17 -7.80 -11.34
CA VAL A 372 -19.60 -9.15 -11.42
C VAL A 372 -18.11 -9.01 -11.66
N ASP A 373 -17.30 -9.56 -10.77
CA ASP A 373 -15.86 -9.60 -10.95
C ASP A 373 -15.31 -11.04 -10.97
N TYR A 374 -14.16 -11.15 -11.58
CA TYR A 374 -13.39 -12.39 -11.64
C TYR A 374 -11.91 -12.08 -11.47
N GLN A 375 -11.24 -12.92 -10.67
CA GLN A 375 -9.81 -12.85 -10.40
C GLN A 375 -9.20 -14.22 -10.62
N TYR A 376 -8.01 -14.27 -11.21
CA TYR A 376 -7.23 -15.49 -11.41
C TYR A 376 -5.74 -15.22 -11.18
N LEU A 377 -5.06 -16.10 -10.44
CA LEU A 377 -3.63 -16.10 -10.21
C LEU A 377 -3.04 -17.49 -10.48
N ASP A 378 -1.96 -17.56 -11.27
CA ASP A 378 -1.05 -18.72 -11.38
C ASP A 378 0.32 -18.27 -10.88
N ALA A 379 0.76 -18.83 -9.76
CA ALA A 379 2.03 -18.50 -9.13
C ALA A 379 2.91 -19.74 -8.99
N ARG A 380 4.21 -19.56 -9.20
CA ARG A 380 5.24 -20.59 -9.01
C ARG A 380 6.30 -20.04 -8.09
N ILE A 381 6.65 -20.82 -7.09
CA ILE A 381 7.63 -20.46 -6.06
C ILE A 381 8.59 -21.61 -5.92
N LEU A 382 9.87 -21.37 -6.15
CA LEU A 382 10.95 -22.20 -5.65
C LEU A 382 11.45 -21.55 -4.34
N TYR A 383 11.42 -22.32 -3.26
CA TYR A 383 12.03 -21.92 -2.01
C TYR A 383 13.03 -22.98 -1.57
N GLN A 384 14.25 -22.56 -1.22
CA GLN A 384 15.31 -23.41 -0.68
C GLN A 384 15.84 -22.82 0.61
N ASP A 385 16.13 -23.68 1.60
CA ASP A 385 16.60 -23.23 2.92
C ASP A 385 17.57 -24.26 3.53
N THR A 386 18.51 -23.78 4.28
CA THR A 386 19.44 -24.65 5.01
C THR A 386 18.80 -25.31 6.22
N LEU A 387 17.84 -24.66 6.92
CA LEU A 387 17.05 -25.08 8.10
C LEU A 387 17.85 -25.65 9.30
N ASP A 388 19.12 -25.90 9.17
CA ASP A 388 19.97 -26.62 10.14
C ASP A 388 21.04 -25.72 10.77
N TYR A 389 20.89 -24.40 10.59
CA TYR A 389 21.85 -23.37 11.02
C TYR A 389 23.25 -23.57 10.40
N SER A 390 23.34 -24.17 9.22
CA SER A 390 24.60 -24.45 8.52
C SER A 390 25.20 -23.22 7.84
N ALA A 391 24.46 -22.13 7.71
CA ALA A 391 25.08 -20.88 7.33
C ALA A 391 26.08 -20.42 8.42
N PRO A 392 27.25 -19.87 8.05
CA PRO A 392 28.25 -19.43 9.02
C PRO A 392 27.62 -18.45 10.03
N ALA A 393 27.81 -18.69 11.33
CA ALA A 393 27.42 -17.76 12.39
C ALA A 393 28.16 -16.43 12.25
N ILE A 394 27.56 -15.33 12.70
CA ILE A 394 28.14 -14.00 12.60
C ILE A 394 28.32 -13.35 13.97
N ASP A 395 29.39 -12.59 14.14
CA ASP A 395 29.60 -11.70 15.29
C ASP A 395 28.76 -10.43 15.07
N ILE A 396 27.76 -10.17 15.93
CA ILE A 396 26.86 -9.04 15.75
C ILE A 396 27.53 -7.67 15.95
N PHE A 397 28.68 -7.60 16.64
CA PHE A 397 29.43 -6.36 16.90
C PHE A 397 30.63 -6.16 15.97
N ASN A 398 31.09 -7.21 15.31
CA ASN A 398 32.17 -7.15 14.32
C ASN A 398 31.85 -8.10 13.15
N PRO A 399 30.79 -7.81 12.37
CA PRO A 399 30.32 -8.71 11.35
C PRO A 399 31.29 -8.86 10.19
N ASP A 400 31.62 -10.12 9.83
CA ASP A 400 32.26 -10.46 8.56
C ASP A 400 31.15 -10.81 7.55
N HIS A 401 30.96 -9.96 6.55
CA HIS A 401 29.91 -10.10 5.55
C HIS A 401 30.30 -10.97 4.34
N ASN A 402 31.46 -11.66 4.38
CA ASN A 402 31.97 -12.42 3.25
C ASN A 402 32.32 -13.88 3.63
N GLN A 403 31.57 -14.46 4.56
CA GLN A 403 31.81 -15.81 5.09
C GLN A 403 31.17 -16.90 4.24
N ILE A 404 30.02 -16.61 3.60
CA ILE A 404 29.31 -17.60 2.81
C ILE A 404 30.05 -17.87 1.50
N ARG A 405 30.23 -19.15 1.22
CA ARG A 405 30.64 -19.64 -0.09
C ARG A 405 29.40 -20.28 -0.74
N PRO A 406 28.79 -19.65 -1.77
CA PRO A 406 27.54 -20.13 -2.38
C PRO A 406 27.59 -21.59 -2.80
N ASP A 407 28.72 -22.05 -3.35
CA ASP A 407 28.90 -23.43 -3.80
C ASP A 407 29.01 -24.46 -2.66
N ALA A 408 29.17 -23.99 -1.41
CA ALA A 408 29.26 -24.85 -0.23
C ALA A 408 27.99 -24.91 0.59
N LEU A 409 26.96 -24.10 0.24
CA LEU A 409 25.66 -24.17 0.89
C LEU A 409 24.93 -25.45 0.52
N ALA A 410 24.49 -26.19 1.53
CA ALA A 410 23.67 -27.38 1.37
C ALA A 410 22.25 -27.11 1.86
N PHE A 411 21.28 -27.08 0.94
CA PHE A 411 19.88 -26.89 1.29
C PHE A 411 19.27 -28.22 1.78
N SER A 412 18.83 -28.23 3.03
CA SER A 412 18.11 -29.34 3.65
C SER A 412 16.59 -29.27 3.42
N TYR A 413 16.10 -28.13 2.94
CA TYR A 413 14.72 -27.90 2.55
C TYR A 413 14.63 -27.34 1.14
N GLU A 414 13.70 -27.90 0.36
CA GLU A 414 13.29 -27.35 -0.92
C GLU A 414 11.77 -27.50 -1.07
N ASP A 415 11.10 -26.44 -1.51
CA ASP A 415 9.70 -26.46 -1.87
C ASP A 415 9.50 -25.81 -3.25
N ARG A 416 8.98 -26.60 -4.18
CA ARG A 416 8.52 -26.16 -5.51
C ARG A 416 7.01 -26.10 -5.46
N LYS A 417 6.49 -24.92 -5.18
CA LYS A 417 5.07 -24.67 -4.99
C LYS A 417 4.46 -24.08 -6.25
N THR A 418 3.33 -24.62 -6.65
CA THR A 418 2.45 -24.03 -7.68
C THR A 418 1.12 -23.73 -7.03
N ILE A 419 0.68 -22.46 -7.15
CA ILE A 419 -0.60 -21.97 -6.62
C ILE A 419 -1.44 -21.55 -7.82
N ARG A 420 -2.68 -22.04 -7.90
CA ARG A 420 -3.70 -21.56 -8.82
C ARG A 420 -4.91 -21.15 -8.01
N GLN A 421 -5.23 -19.88 -8.11
CA GLN A 421 -6.31 -19.27 -7.34
C GLN A 421 -7.29 -18.60 -8.29
N SER A 422 -8.58 -18.73 -7.99
CA SER A 422 -9.63 -17.99 -8.67
C SER A 422 -10.70 -17.55 -7.68
N GLN A 423 -11.27 -16.38 -7.92
CA GLN A 423 -12.41 -15.85 -7.17
C GLN A 423 -13.39 -15.25 -8.16
N THR A 424 -14.67 -15.57 -7.99
CA THR A 424 -15.78 -14.97 -8.73
C THR A 424 -16.70 -14.31 -7.72
N GLY A 425 -16.99 -13.02 -7.91
CA GLY A 425 -17.88 -12.27 -7.04
C GLY A 425 -19.07 -11.69 -7.81
N VAL A 426 -20.25 -11.73 -7.18
CA VAL A 426 -21.45 -11.03 -7.66
C VAL A 426 -21.94 -10.13 -6.55
N TYR A 427 -22.09 -8.84 -6.83
CA TYR A 427 -22.47 -7.88 -5.82
C TYR A 427 -23.54 -6.90 -6.29
N LEU A 428 -24.36 -6.47 -5.32
CA LEU A 428 -25.40 -5.48 -5.48
C LEU A 428 -25.30 -4.46 -4.35
N GLN A 429 -25.46 -3.18 -4.67
CA GLN A 429 -25.55 -2.11 -3.68
C GLN A 429 -26.60 -1.09 -4.11
N ASP A 430 -27.36 -0.60 -3.16
CA ASP A 430 -28.23 0.58 -3.32
C ASP A 430 -27.81 1.66 -2.33
N GLN A 431 -27.66 2.87 -2.83
CA GLN A 431 -27.48 4.08 -2.03
C GLN A 431 -28.71 4.95 -2.21
N VAL A 432 -29.47 5.09 -1.15
CA VAL A 432 -30.72 5.85 -1.14
C VAL A 432 -30.48 7.22 -0.52
N ARG A 433 -30.73 8.28 -1.28
CA ARG A 433 -30.80 9.64 -0.75
C ARG A 433 -32.22 10.07 -0.64
N LEU A 434 -32.69 10.39 0.56
CA LEU A 434 -34.00 10.94 0.85
C LEU A 434 -33.79 12.23 1.66
N ASP A 435 -33.88 13.36 0.97
CA ASP A 435 -33.60 14.69 1.53
C ASP A 435 -32.20 14.69 2.20
N ARG A 436 -32.11 14.78 3.51
CA ARG A 436 -30.90 14.79 4.32
C ARG A 436 -30.41 13.41 4.76
N LEU A 437 -31.13 12.36 4.47
CA LEU A 437 -30.76 10.99 4.81
C LEU A 437 -30.05 10.32 3.62
N VAL A 438 -28.87 9.80 3.87
CA VAL A 438 -28.16 8.89 2.96
C VAL A 438 -28.10 7.51 3.63
N ALA A 439 -28.67 6.51 2.98
CA ALA A 439 -28.60 5.12 3.45
C ALA A 439 -27.93 4.24 2.40
N ILE A 440 -27.13 3.28 2.82
CA ILE A 440 -26.44 2.32 1.95
C ILE A 440 -26.80 0.92 2.40
N GLY A 441 -27.17 0.06 1.45
CA GLY A 441 -27.31 -1.38 1.66
C GLY A 441 -26.66 -2.15 0.53
N GLY A 442 -25.90 -3.18 0.86
CA GLY A 442 -25.23 -4.00 -0.15
C GLY A 442 -25.04 -5.43 0.31
N ALA A 443 -24.95 -6.34 -0.66
CA ALA A 443 -24.66 -7.75 -0.47
C ALA A 443 -23.74 -8.25 -1.59
N ARG A 444 -22.90 -9.22 -1.27
CA ARG A 444 -22.01 -9.87 -2.21
C ARG A 444 -21.89 -11.36 -1.91
N TYR A 445 -21.93 -12.16 -2.96
CA TYR A 445 -21.61 -13.57 -2.92
C TYR A 445 -20.31 -13.82 -3.65
N ASP A 446 -19.40 -14.54 -3.01
CA ASP A 446 -18.10 -14.92 -3.53
C ASP A 446 -17.98 -16.46 -3.58
N SER A 447 -17.41 -16.98 -4.67
CA SER A 447 -16.90 -18.34 -4.77
C SER A 447 -15.40 -18.28 -4.99
N TYR A 448 -14.65 -18.87 -4.08
CA TYR A 448 -13.19 -18.88 -4.04
C TYR A 448 -12.64 -20.29 -4.15
N ARG A 449 -11.68 -20.48 -5.04
CA ARG A 449 -10.96 -21.75 -5.24
C ARG A 449 -9.47 -21.52 -5.28
N MET A 450 -8.71 -22.40 -4.61
CA MET A 450 -7.26 -22.42 -4.69
C MET A 450 -6.76 -23.84 -4.66
N ASP A 451 -5.91 -24.18 -5.63
CA ASP A 451 -5.15 -25.44 -5.69
C ASP A 451 -3.67 -25.11 -5.43
N THR A 452 -3.08 -25.82 -4.47
CA THR A 452 -1.65 -25.73 -4.17
C THR A 452 -1.02 -27.10 -4.32
N ASP A 453 -0.01 -27.22 -5.21
CA ASP A 453 0.87 -28.41 -5.35
C ASP A 453 2.27 -28.02 -4.90
N SER A 454 2.77 -28.68 -3.87
CA SER A 454 4.05 -28.44 -3.22
C SER A 454 4.87 -29.71 -3.27
N ARG A 455 6.08 -29.65 -3.84
CA ARG A 455 6.98 -30.80 -4.01
C ARG A 455 8.41 -30.39 -3.74
N GLY A 456 9.13 -31.21 -3.00
CA GLY A 456 10.53 -30.91 -2.70
C GLY A 456 11.17 -31.87 -1.72
N LEU A 457 11.99 -31.30 -0.84
CA LEU A 457 12.73 -32.01 0.20
C LEU A 457 12.45 -31.39 1.58
N TYR A 458 12.31 -32.23 2.58
CA TYR A 458 12.32 -31.82 3.99
C TYR A 458 13.37 -32.65 4.74
N LEU A 459 14.41 -31.98 5.24
CA LEU A 459 15.59 -32.60 5.87
C LEU A 459 16.17 -33.75 5.02
N GLY A 460 16.26 -33.54 3.69
CA GLY A 460 16.78 -34.52 2.73
C GLY A 460 15.83 -35.63 2.32
N ALA A 461 14.63 -35.72 2.89
CA ALA A 461 13.57 -36.65 2.49
C ALA A 461 12.60 -36.01 1.48
N ALA A 462 12.17 -36.79 0.47
CA ALA A 462 11.17 -36.27 -0.48
C ALA A 462 9.86 -35.93 0.24
N SER A 463 9.32 -34.77 -0.10
CA SER A 463 8.08 -34.22 0.43
C SER A 463 7.12 -33.85 -0.70
N GLN A 464 5.84 -34.18 -0.54
CA GLN A 464 4.78 -33.72 -1.42
C GLN A 464 3.53 -33.38 -0.59
N SER A 465 2.91 -32.27 -0.91
CA SER A 465 1.65 -31.84 -0.32
C SER A 465 0.74 -31.31 -1.42
N LEU A 466 -0.52 -31.68 -1.37
CA LEU A 466 -1.60 -31.13 -2.20
C LEU A 466 -2.63 -30.51 -1.26
N ALA A 467 -2.96 -29.26 -1.48
CA ALA A 467 -4.00 -28.57 -0.73
C ALA A 467 -5.00 -27.96 -1.71
N GLN A 468 -6.26 -28.08 -1.41
CA GLN A 468 -7.36 -27.50 -2.17
C GLN A 468 -8.27 -26.72 -1.23
N ILE A 469 -8.65 -25.50 -1.66
CA ILE A 469 -9.67 -24.69 -1.02
C ILE A 469 -10.81 -24.54 -2.02
N ASP A 470 -12.03 -24.75 -1.57
CA ASP A 470 -13.27 -24.46 -2.29
C ASP A 470 -14.22 -23.89 -1.24
N GLN A 471 -14.37 -22.58 -1.22
CA GLN A 471 -15.08 -21.84 -0.17
C GLN A 471 -15.97 -20.79 -0.78
N ASP A 472 -17.20 -20.69 -0.28
CA ASP A 472 -18.16 -19.66 -0.64
C ASP A 472 -18.40 -18.74 0.55
N ASN A 473 -18.68 -17.48 0.29
CA ASN A 473 -19.01 -16.53 1.33
C ASN A 473 -20.10 -15.54 0.87
N LEU A 474 -20.97 -15.15 1.80
CA LEU A 474 -21.96 -14.10 1.60
C LEU A 474 -21.67 -12.98 2.59
N SER A 475 -21.38 -11.78 2.08
CA SER A 475 -21.04 -10.60 2.89
C SER A 475 -22.11 -9.52 2.73
N PHE A 476 -22.36 -8.78 3.83
CA PHE A 476 -23.30 -7.66 3.87
C PHE A 476 -22.64 -6.36 4.31
N ARG A 477 -23.18 -5.23 3.85
CA ARG A 477 -22.91 -3.91 4.43
C ARG A 477 -24.19 -3.10 4.51
N LEU A 478 -24.31 -2.35 5.60
CA LEU A 478 -25.40 -1.42 5.82
C LEU A 478 -24.82 -0.13 6.41
N GLY A 479 -25.39 1.01 6.07
CA GLY A 479 -24.96 2.27 6.66
C GLY A 479 -26.03 3.34 6.50
N ALA A 480 -26.01 4.30 7.40
CA ALA A 480 -26.86 5.49 7.33
C ALA A 480 -26.07 6.71 7.81
N LEU A 481 -26.29 7.82 7.13
CA LEU A 481 -25.72 9.12 7.46
C LEU A 481 -26.86 10.15 7.35
N TYR A 482 -26.93 11.09 8.28
CA TYR A 482 -27.92 12.15 8.27
C TYR A 482 -27.26 13.52 8.26
N GLU A 483 -27.54 14.32 7.25
CA GLU A 483 -26.97 15.67 7.08
C GLU A 483 -27.73 16.66 7.98
N LEU A 484 -27.08 17.09 9.06
CA LEU A 484 -27.58 18.13 9.94
C LEU A 484 -27.18 19.51 9.40
N ASP A 485 -27.77 20.55 10.00
CA ASP A 485 -27.32 21.92 9.76
C ASP A 485 -25.85 22.13 10.23
N TYR A 486 -25.20 23.17 9.74
CA TYR A 486 -23.82 23.53 10.06
C TYR A 486 -22.76 22.50 9.61
N GLY A 487 -23.07 21.70 8.58
CA GLY A 487 -22.11 20.76 7.99
C GLY A 487 -21.81 19.51 8.82
N LEU A 488 -22.62 19.19 9.83
CA LEU A 488 -22.49 18.02 10.66
C LEU A 488 -23.25 16.83 10.08
N SER A 489 -22.63 15.64 10.06
CA SER A 489 -23.25 14.43 9.52
C SER A 489 -22.93 13.21 10.42
N PRO A 490 -23.76 12.93 11.44
CA PRO A 490 -23.67 11.68 12.20
C PRO A 490 -23.95 10.48 11.28
N TYR A 491 -23.23 9.38 11.52
CA TYR A 491 -23.42 8.14 10.78
C TYR A 491 -23.24 6.90 11.65
N VAL A 492 -23.79 5.79 11.17
CA VAL A 492 -23.58 4.46 11.70
C VAL A 492 -23.45 3.49 10.53
N SER A 493 -22.57 2.49 10.65
CA SER A 493 -22.43 1.44 9.66
C SER A 493 -22.13 0.08 10.27
N TYR A 494 -22.50 -0.95 9.52
CA TYR A 494 -22.14 -2.35 9.71
C TYR A 494 -21.53 -2.87 8.41
N ALA A 495 -20.44 -3.60 8.49
CA ALA A 495 -19.79 -4.18 7.31
C ALA A 495 -19.08 -5.49 7.66
N GLU A 496 -19.01 -6.38 6.67
CA GLU A 496 -18.39 -7.70 6.79
C GLU A 496 -17.23 -7.88 5.82
N SER A 497 -16.29 -8.76 6.22
CA SER A 497 -15.19 -9.24 5.40
C SER A 497 -15.00 -10.74 5.58
N PHE A 498 -14.27 -11.36 4.65
CA PHE A 498 -13.83 -12.73 4.77
C PHE A 498 -12.43 -12.91 4.19
N GLU A 499 -11.72 -13.91 4.71
CA GLU A 499 -10.43 -14.37 4.21
C GLU A 499 -10.49 -15.89 4.06
N PRO A 500 -10.16 -16.45 2.88
CA PRO A 500 -10.09 -17.89 2.69
C PRO A 500 -9.06 -18.52 3.62
N VAL A 501 -9.37 -19.70 4.16
CA VAL A 501 -8.52 -20.42 5.11
C VAL A 501 -8.14 -21.78 4.54
N PRO A 502 -6.84 -22.03 4.28
CA PRO A 502 -6.39 -23.32 3.75
C PRO A 502 -6.40 -24.44 4.81
N GLY A 503 -6.66 -25.67 4.35
CA GLY A 503 -6.55 -26.87 5.16
C GLY A 503 -7.88 -27.44 5.63
N ALA A 504 -7.78 -28.40 6.53
CA ALA A 504 -8.92 -29.13 7.10
C ALA A 504 -8.67 -29.43 8.59
N ASP A 505 -9.75 -29.66 9.31
CA ASP A 505 -9.70 -30.11 10.70
C ASP A 505 -9.27 -31.58 10.81
N LYS A 506 -9.18 -32.09 12.05
CA LYS A 506 -8.82 -33.47 12.35
C LYS A 506 -9.82 -34.53 11.83
N SER A 507 -11.02 -34.13 11.45
CA SER A 507 -12.01 -35.02 10.82
C SER A 507 -11.90 -35.05 9.30
N GLY A 508 -11.05 -34.21 8.71
CA GLY A 508 -10.92 -34.01 7.29
C GLY A 508 -11.96 -33.06 6.70
N LYS A 509 -12.76 -32.36 7.53
CA LYS A 509 -13.64 -31.29 7.08
C LYS A 509 -12.79 -30.07 6.75
N ALA A 510 -12.95 -29.53 5.52
CA ALA A 510 -12.32 -28.26 5.14
C ALA A 510 -12.72 -27.15 6.10
N PHE A 511 -11.79 -26.23 6.38
CA PHE A 511 -12.09 -25.05 7.18
C PHE A 511 -13.09 -24.15 6.46
N ASP A 512 -13.90 -23.44 7.24
CA ASP A 512 -14.73 -22.34 6.75
C ASP A 512 -13.84 -21.09 6.54
N PRO A 513 -14.23 -20.07 5.77
CA PRO A 513 -13.51 -18.80 5.72
C PRO A 513 -13.40 -18.18 7.12
N SER A 514 -12.28 -17.49 7.39
CA SER A 514 -12.22 -16.56 8.51
C SER A 514 -13.09 -15.35 8.16
N THR A 515 -13.94 -14.92 9.07
CA THR A 515 -14.86 -13.80 8.85
C THR A 515 -14.54 -12.65 9.78
N GLY A 516 -14.77 -11.43 9.27
CA GLY A 516 -14.66 -10.22 10.07
C GLY A 516 -15.93 -9.40 9.98
N HIS A 517 -16.34 -8.79 11.08
CA HIS A 517 -17.46 -7.85 11.08
C HIS A 517 -17.13 -6.61 11.92
N GLN A 518 -17.64 -5.47 11.49
CA GLN A 518 -17.43 -4.19 12.14
C GLN A 518 -18.74 -3.47 12.37
N TRP A 519 -18.87 -2.91 13.57
CA TRP A 519 -19.75 -1.77 13.85
C TRP A 519 -18.93 -0.51 13.93
N GLU A 520 -19.36 0.54 13.23
CA GLU A 520 -18.76 1.86 13.28
C GLU A 520 -19.83 2.92 13.45
N GLY A 521 -19.60 3.88 14.35
CA GLY A 521 -20.41 5.06 14.51
C GLY A 521 -19.54 6.29 14.57
N GLY A 522 -19.97 7.39 13.96
CA GLY A 522 -19.15 8.59 13.91
C GLY A 522 -19.89 9.86 13.56
N LEU A 523 -19.14 10.93 13.50
CA LEU A 523 -19.60 12.25 13.10
C LEU A 523 -18.62 12.82 12.08
N LYS A 524 -19.13 13.21 10.92
CA LYS A 524 -18.39 13.95 9.90
C LYS A 524 -18.76 15.42 9.96
N PHE A 525 -17.81 16.27 9.65
CA PHE A 525 -17.96 17.71 9.55
C PHE A 525 -17.35 18.23 8.26
N LEU A 526 -18.08 19.09 7.56
CA LEU A 526 -17.63 19.88 6.43
C LEU A 526 -18.10 21.31 6.60
N SER A 527 -17.18 22.28 6.65
CA SER A 527 -17.57 23.70 6.70
C SER A 527 -18.24 24.15 5.39
N GLU A 528 -19.09 25.16 5.46
CA GLU A 528 -19.83 25.71 4.30
C GLU A 528 -18.90 26.17 3.17
N ASP A 529 -17.72 26.70 3.51
CA ASP A 529 -16.69 27.13 2.57
C ASP A 529 -15.77 25.97 2.12
N MET A 530 -16.02 24.74 2.55
CA MET A 530 -15.23 23.53 2.29
C MET A 530 -13.76 23.61 2.76
N SER A 531 -13.39 24.64 3.53
CA SER A 531 -12.01 24.85 4.01
C SER A 531 -11.65 23.96 5.19
N LYS A 532 -12.64 23.33 5.84
CA LYS A 532 -12.43 22.49 7.03
C LYS A 532 -13.22 21.22 6.94
N THR A 533 -12.53 20.11 7.18
CA THR A 533 -13.14 18.77 7.28
C THR A 533 -12.69 18.10 8.56
N ALA A 534 -13.56 17.35 9.19
CA ALA A 534 -13.20 16.50 10.31
C ALA A 534 -14.06 15.23 10.32
N THR A 535 -13.49 14.13 10.76
CA THR A 535 -14.22 12.88 11.02
C THR A 535 -13.76 12.35 12.38
N ILE A 536 -14.70 12.06 13.25
CA ILE A 536 -14.47 11.26 14.46
C ILE A 536 -15.29 9.99 14.33
N SER A 537 -14.65 8.84 14.58
CA SER A 537 -15.31 7.53 14.51
C SER A 537 -14.94 6.67 15.70
N ALA A 538 -15.88 5.86 16.16
CA ALA A 538 -15.66 4.77 17.09
C ALA A 538 -15.97 3.46 16.36
N PHE A 539 -15.08 2.48 16.47
CA PHE A 539 -15.20 1.20 15.78
C PHE A 539 -15.04 0.01 16.74
N HIS A 540 -15.66 -1.09 16.36
CA HIS A 540 -15.50 -2.39 17.00
C HIS A 540 -15.48 -3.44 15.88
N ILE A 541 -14.33 -4.10 15.72
CA ILE A 541 -14.07 -5.13 14.71
C ILE A 541 -13.86 -6.45 15.44
N THR A 542 -14.55 -7.51 15.01
CA THR A 542 -14.31 -8.87 15.46
C THR A 542 -13.90 -9.73 14.26
N LYS A 543 -12.78 -10.44 14.36
CA LYS A 543 -12.36 -11.48 13.43
C LYS A 543 -12.58 -12.83 14.08
N GLU A 544 -13.38 -13.67 13.44
CA GLU A 544 -13.74 -15.02 13.90
C GLU A 544 -13.15 -16.09 12.98
N ASN A 545 -13.21 -17.35 13.44
CA ASN A 545 -12.71 -18.51 12.70
C ASN A 545 -11.21 -18.42 12.37
N ALA A 546 -10.43 -17.72 13.19
CA ALA A 546 -8.98 -17.75 13.08
C ALA A 546 -8.44 -19.13 13.46
N LEU A 547 -7.38 -19.58 12.76
CA LEU A 547 -6.74 -20.87 13.06
C LEU A 547 -5.89 -20.74 14.32
N VAL A 548 -6.09 -21.67 15.26
CA VAL A 548 -5.31 -21.83 16.48
C VAL A 548 -4.70 -23.22 16.57
N THR A 549 -3.65 -23.39 17.38
CA THR A 549 -3.00 -24.68 17.59
C THR A 549 -3.91 -25.61 18.39
N ASP A 550 -4.01 -26.89 18.01
CA ASP A 550 -4.65 -27.92 18.85
C ASP A 550 -3.72 -28.23 20.04
N PRO A 551 -4.11 -27.93 21.29
CA PRO A 551 -3.26 -28.18 22.46
C PRO A 551 -3.01 -29.67 22.70
N ASP A 552 -3.90 -30.55 22.23
CA ASP A 552 -3.75 -32.00 22.34
C ASP A 552 -2.84 -32.58 21.25
N ASN A 553 -2.60 -31.82 20.17
CA ASN A 553 -1.74 -32.22 19.06
C ASN A 553 -1.12 -31.01 18.34
N VAL A 554 -0.09 -30.42 18.98
CA VAL A 554 0.55 -29.17 18.52
C VAL A 554 1.15 -29.22 17.11
N TYR A 555 1.45 -30.42 16.61
CA TYR A 555 1.97 -30.66 15.26
C TYR A 555 0.89 -31.14 14.29
N GLY A 556 -0.34 -31.34 14.77
CA GLY A 556 -1.47 -31.81 13.98
C GLY A 556 -2.26 -30.70 13.28
N PRO A 557 -3.44 -31.07 12.76
CA PRO A 557 -4.37 -30.09 12.19
C PRO A 557 -4.73 -29.01 13.21
N LYS A 558 -4.85 -27.77 12.73
CA LYS A 558 -5.29 -26.63 13.54
C LYS A 558 -6.75 -26.75 13.92
N LEU A 559 -7.16 -26.00 14.92
CA LEU A 559 -8.56 -25.75 15.28
C LEU A 559 -8.99 -24.39 14.73
N GLN A 560 -10.24 -24.28 14.31
CA GLN A 560 -10.80 -23.02 13.79
C GLN A 560 -11.74 -22.39 14.84
N THR A 561 -11.17 -21.96 15.95
CA THR A 561 -11.91 -21.41 17.10
C THR A 561 -11.39 -20.04 17.53
N GLY A 562 -10.38 -19.51 16.88
CA GLY A 562 -9.74 -18.26 17.26
C GLY A 562 -10.62 -17.04 17.01
N GLU A 563 -10.50 -16.05 17.90
CA GLU A 563 -11.19 -14.76 17.79
C GLU A 563 -10.24 -13.63 18.20
N ILE A 564 -10.27 -12.57 17.41
CA ILE A 564 -9.47 -11.37 17.65
C ILE A 564 -10.41 -10.17 17.57
N VAL A 565 -10.36 -9.31 18.58
CA VAL A 565 -11.16 -8.09 18.67
C VAL A 565 -10.26 -6.86 18.62
N SER A 566 -10.60 -5.91 17.75
CA SER A 566 -10.00 -4.56 17.72
C SER A 566 -11.09 -3.52 17.88
N LYS A 567 -10.92 -2.60 18.83
CA LYS A 567 -11.86 -1.51 19.11
C LYS A 567 -11.11 -0.22 19.37
N GLY A 568 -11.70 0.90 18.99
CA GLY A 568 -11.01 2.17 19.16
C GLY A 568 -11.81 3.40 18.74
N ILE A 569 -11.14 4.53 18.88
CA ILE A 569 -11.63 5.84 18.45
C ILE A 569 -10.58 6.47 17.55
N GLU A 570 -11.01 7.00 16.42
CA GLU A 570 -10.19 7.72 15.46
C GLU A 570 -10.68 9.15 15.31
N LEU A 571 -9.74 10.07 15.10
CA LEU A 571 -9.99 11.45 14.72
C LEU A 571 -9.10 11.79 13.52
N GLU A 572 -9.69 12.35 12.48
CA GLU A 572 -9.01 12.92 11.33
C GLU A 572 -9.59 14.30 11.06
N GLY A 573 -8.72 15.29 10.84
CA GLY A 573 -9.14 16.64 10.56
C GLY A 573 -8.18 17.36 9.63
N ARG A 574 -8.74 18.20 8.76
CA ARG A 574 -8.01 19.13 7.90
C ARG A 574 -8.67 20.48 7.97
N ALA A 575 -7.86 21.55 8.04
CA ALA A 575 -8.36 22.90 8.11
C ALA A 575 -7.41 23.89 7.42
N ASP A 576 -7.95 24.70 6.52
CA ASP A 576 -7.32 25.91 6.03
C ASP A 576 -7.59 27.02 7.06
N LEU A 577 -6.64 27.25 7.98
CA LEU A 577 -6.81 28.24 9.06
C LEU A 577 -6.75 29.67 8.55
N THR A 578 -5.99 29.87 7.50
CA THR A 578 -5.92 31.13 6.74
C THR A 578 -5.67 30.78 5.27
N SER A 579 -5.73 31.76 4.36
CA SER A 579 -5.33 31.57 2.95
C SER A 579 -3.86 31.14 2.75
N ARG A 580 -3.07 31.05 3.82
CA ARG A 580 -1.63 30.72 3.80
C ARG A 580 -1.22 29.62 4.76
N LEU A 581 -2.09 29.19 5.64
CA LEU A 581 -1.79 28.21 6.69
C LEU A 581 -2.85 27.12 6.69
N ASP A 582 -2.44 25.90 6.37
CA ASP A 582 -3.26 24.69 6.50
C ASP A 582 -2.69 23.75 7.56
N LEU A 583 -3.58 22.96 8.15
CA LEU A 583 -3.29 21.94 9.13
C LEU A 583 -3.98 20.62 8.74
N ALA A 584 -3.28 19.52 8.96
CA ALA A 584 -3.85 18.18 8.97
C ALA A 584 -3.51 17.49 10.29
N LEU A 585 -4.50 16.90 10.94
CA LEU A 585 -4.38 16.22 12.23
C LEU A 585 -4.94 14.81 12.12
N SER A 586 -4.24 13.84 12.72
CA SER A 586 -4.76 12.50 12.92
C SER A 586 -4.49 12.00 14.34
N TYR A 587 -5.41 11.19 14.86
CA TYR A 587 -5.25 10.51 16.15
C TYR A 587 -6.03 9.21 16.15
N ILE A 588 -5.44 8.17 16.72
CA ILE A 588 -6.14 6.92 17.06
C ILE A 588 -5.78 6.48 18.47
N ARG A 589 -6.77 5.98 19.17
CA ARG A 589 -6.61 5.11 20.34
C ARG A 589 -7.34 3.82 20.08
N GLN A 590 -6.60 2.71 20.12
CA GLN A 590 -7.14 1.37 19.87
C GLN A 590 -6.70 0.38 20.92
N ASP A 591 -7.49 -0.67 21.09
CA ASP A 591 -7.21 -1.81 21.91
C ASP A 591 -7.51 -3.06 21.10
N MET A 592 -6.50 -3.91 20.91
CA MET A 592 -6.61 -5.16 20.16
C MET A 592 -6.20 -6.33 21.03
N GLU A 593 -7.02 -7.36 21.06
CA GLU A 593 -6.85 -8.52 21.92
C GLU A 593 -7.23 -9.81 21.20
N ILE A 594 -6.46 -10.86 21.41
CA ILE A 594 -6.83 -12.23 21.07
C ILE A 594 -7.78 -12.71 22.13
N THR A 595 -9.09 -12.64 21.88
CA THR A 595 -10.13 -12.94 22.86
C THR A 595 -10.40 -14.44 23.01
N ARG A 596 -10.06 -15.22 21.97
CA ARG A 596 -10.15 -16.67 22.02
C ARG A 596 -8.96 -17.30 21.31
N ASP A 597 -8.23 -18.13 22.05
CA ASP A 597 -7.12 -18.95 21.58
C ASP A 597 -7.04 -20.21 22.45
N THR A 598 -6.38 -21.25 21.96
CA THR A 598 -6.18 -22.52 22.68
C THR A 598 -4.79 -22.63 23.29
N THR A 599 -3.98 -21.57 23.17
CA THR A 599 -2.64 -21.45 23.75
C THR A 599 -2.58 -20.30 24.75
N ASP A 600 -1.40 -20.00 25.26
CA ASP A 600 -1.15 -18.86 26.16
C ASP A 600 -1.26 -17.48 25.49
N LEU A 601 -1.74 -17.42 24.24
CA LEU A 601 -1.93 -16.16 23.51
C LEU A 601 -3.28 -15.50 23.81
N GLN A 602 -4.23 -16.20 24.44
CA GLN A 602 -5.50 -15.59 24.85
C GLN A 602 -5.25 -14.44 25.84
N GLY A 603 -5.88 -13.29 25.60
CA GLY A 603 -5.71 -12.06 26.37
C GLY A 603 -4.47 -11.25 25.96
N LYS A 604 -3.71 -11.68 24.93
CA LYS A 604 -2.54 -10.96 24.43
C LYS A 604 -2.90 -9.99 23.33
N THR A 605 -2.09 -8.93 23.24
CA THR A 605 -2.13 -7.99 22.13
C THR A 605 -1.19 -8.46 21.02
N PRO A 606 -1.61 -8.56 19.76
CA PRO A 606 -0.71 -8.85 18.64
C PRO A 606 0.47 -7.88 18.54
N VAL A 607 1.59 -8.35 18.00
CA VAL A 607 2.75 -7.48 17.70
C VAL A 607 2.38 -6.40 16.69
N TRP A 608 3.18 -5.32 16.62
CA TRP A 608 2.99 -4.21 15.67
C TRP A 608 1.72 -3.38 15.85
N VAL A 609 1.01 -3.56 16.95
CA VAL A 609 -0.23 -2.82 17.26
C VAL A 609 0.00 -1.85 18.41
N PRO A 610 0.40 -0.58 18.12
CA PRO A 610 0.51 0.46 19.14
C PRO A 610 -0.90 0.87 19.62
N LYS A 611 -1.04 1.11 20.93
CA LYS A 611 -2.33 1.53 21.53
C LYS A 611 -2.75 2.92 21.12
N GLN A 612 -1.80 3.77 20.75
CA GLN A 612 -2.06 5.16 20.38
C GLN A 612 -1.11 5.60 19.27
N MET A 613 -1.61 6.36 18.31
CA MET A 613 -0.82 7.08 17.34
C MET A 613 -1.42 8.47 17.14
N ALA A 614 -0.58 9.45 16.86
CA ALA A 614 -1.00 10.81 16.53
C ALA A 614 -0.09 11.40 15.47
N SER A 615 -0.64 12.21 14.59
CA SER A 615 0.16 13.00 13.66
C SER A 615 -0.41 14.40 13.47
N LEU A 616 0.47 15.33 13.20
CA LEU A 616 0.15 16.69 12.86
C LEU A 616 1.04 17.11 11.70
N TRP A 617 0.46 17.68 10.66
CA TRP A 617 1.18 18.33 9.58
C TRP A 617 0.63 19.73 9.35
N SER A 618 1.53 20.69 9.18
CA SER A 618 1.17 22.07 8.86
C SER A 618 1.96 22.56 7.66
N ASN A 619 1.31 23.27 6.74
CA ASN A 619 1.95 23.99 5.65
C ASN A 619 1.70 25.48 5.81
N TYR A 620 2.75 26.25 5.54
CA TYR A 620 2.70 27.70 5.51
C TYR A 620 3.22 28.25 4.18
N GLN A 621 2.40 29.03 3.50
CA GLN A 621 2.79 29.75 2.29
C GLN A 621 3.27 31.14 2.65
N ALA A 622 4.55 31.39 2.47
CA ALA A 622 5.15 32.68 2.77
C ALA A 622 4.65 33.79 1.81
N GLY A 623 4.75 35.05 2.25
CA GLY A 623 4.39 36.20 1.44
C GLY A 623 5.43 37.27 1.51
N GLY A 624 5.21 38.37 0.80
CA GLY A 624 6.12 39.50 0.74
C GLY A 624 7.44 39.16 0.05
N SER A 625 8.58 39.36 0.71
CA SER A 625 9.90 39.05 0.15
C SER A 625 10.19 37.57 -0.06
N LEU A 626 9.38 36.69 0.50
CA LEU A 626 9.48 35.24 0.38
C LEU A 626 8.28 34.64 -0.39
N GLU A 627 7.61 35.43 -1.21
CA GLU A 627 6.54 34.97 -2.07
C GLU A 627 7.03 33.83 -2.97
N GLY A 628 6.20 32.78 -3.16
CA GLY A 628 6.59 31.54 -3.86
C GLY A 628 7.22 30.48 -2.95
N MET A 629 7.50 30.79 -1.66
CA MET A 629 8.01 29.82 -0.70
C MET A 629 6.86 29.16 0.06
N ARG A 630 6.89 27.82 0.15
CA ARG A 630 6.01 27.00 1.00
C ARG A 630 6.87 26.18 1.95
N VAL A 631 6.52 26.16 3.23
CA VAL A 631 7.21 25.37 4.26
C VAL A 631 6.20 24.45 4.92
N GLY A 632 6.54 23.16 5.02
CA GLY A 632 5.77 22.16 5.75
C GLY A 632 6.53 21.65 6.96
N ALA A 633 5.83 21.34 8.03
CA ALA A 633 6.38 20.68 9.21
C ALA A 633 5.39 19.65 9.76
N GLY A 634 5.91 18.49 10.12
CA GLY A 634 5.12 17.38 10.63
C GLY A 634 5.68 16.79 11.92
N LEU A 635 4.79 16.30 12.77
CA LEU A 635 5.11 15.51 13.96
C LEU A 635 4.32 14.20 13.91
N ARG A 636 4.97 13.09 14.23
CA ARG A 636 4.37 11.77 14.32
C ARG A 636 4.72 11.12 15.66
N TYR A 637 3.70 10.75 16.42
CA TYR A 637 3.83 9.96 17.64
C TYR A 637 3.29 8.55 17.38
N VAL A 638 4.08 7.54 17.75
CA VAL A 638 3.67 6.14 17.77
C VAL A 638 3.92 5.62 19.17
N GLY A 639 2.87 5.10 19.81
CA GLY A 639 2.93 4.54 21.16
C GLY A 639 3.68 3.22 21.21
N GLU A 640 3.90 2.72 22.42
CA GLU A 640 4.53 1.42 22.61
C GLU A 640 3.73 0.28 21.97
N ALA A 641 4.45 -0.74 21.48
CA ALA A 641 3.90 -1.96 20.94
C ALA A 641 4.51 -3.19 21.63
N GLN A 642 3.89 -4.37 21.48
CA GLN A 642 4.44 -5.60 22.02
C GLN A 642 5.68 -6.04 21.24
N LEU A 643 6.70 -6.52 21.97
CA LEU A 643 7.94 -7.00 21.37
C LEU A 643 7.77 -8.38 20.73
N ASP A 644 6.96 -9.23 21.36
CA ASP A 644 6.67 -10.59 20.91
C ASP A 644 5.21 -10.97 21.17
N ALA A 645 4.75 -12.06 20.55
CA ALA A 645 3.38 -12.53 20.65
C ALA A 645 2.98 -12.90 22.09
N ALA A 646 3.91 -13.33 22.94
CA ALA A 646 3.66 -13.66 24.33
C ALA A 646 3.56 -12.43 25.23
N ASN A 647 3.78 -11.23 24.70
CA ASN A 647 3.82 -9.95 25.41
C ASN A 647 4.80 -9.95 26.59
N THR A 648 5.99 -10.52 26.39
CA THR A 648 7.01 -10.60 27.44
C THR A 648 7.70 -9.26 27.68
N ASP A 649 7.70 -8.37 26.69
CA ASP A 649 8.30 -7.04 26.75
C ASP A 649 7.67 -6.11 25.71
N THR A 650 8.04 -4.82 25.71
CA THR A 650 7.52 -3.80 24.82
C THR A 650 8.63 -3.14 23.99
N VAL A 651 8.27 -2.69 22.79
CA VAL A 651 9.03 -1.76 21.98
C VAL A 651 8.63 -0.35 22.40
N PRO A 652 9.58 0.53 22.76
CA PRO A 652 9.29 1.88 23.25
C PRO A 652 8.56 2.75 22.24
N ASP A 653 7.78 3.69 22.75
CA ASP A 653 7.17 4.76 21.97
C ASP A 653 8.21 5.75 21.40
N TYR A 654 7.80 6.47 20.38
CA TYR A 654 8.66 7.47 19.76
C TYR A 654 7.88 8.64 19.15
N VAL A 655 8.59 9.78 19.01
CA VAL A 655 8.13 10.95 18.27
C VAL A 655 9.15 11.25 17.15
N LEU A 656 8.65 11.43 15.93
CA LEU A 656 9.43 11.83 14.77
C LEU A 656 9.00 13.21 14.28
N MET A 657 9.95 13.97 13.75
CA MET A 657 9.72 15.25 13.13
C MET A 657 10.11 15.20 11.67
N ASP A 658 9.21 15.65 10.79
CA ASP A 658 9.43 15.74 9.36
C ASP A 658 9.33 17.21 8.91
N MET A 659 10.01 17.58 7.83
CA MET A 659 9.98 18.93 7.29
C MET A 659 9.99 18.93 5.77
N SER A 660 9.38 19.93 5.16
CA SER A 660 9.51 20.22 3.73
C SER A 660 9.63 21.73 3.49
N ALA A 661 10.32 22.11 2.43
CA ALA A 661 10.36 23.46 1.94
C ALA A 661 10.37 23.43 0.41
N SER A 662 9.58 24.27 -0.24
CA SER A 662 9.59 24.42 -1.70
C SER A 662 9.59 25.89 -2.08
N TYR A 663 10.18 26.21 -3.22
CA TYR A 663 10.27 27.55 -3.73
C TYR A 663 10.04 27.58 -5.25
N ASP A 664 9.06 28.39 -5.69
CA ASP A 664 8.87 28.72 -7.09
C ASP A 664 9.90 29.75 -7.50
N LEU A 665 10.87 29.34 -8.33
CA LEU A 665 11.98 30.20 -8.76
C LEU A 665 11.53 31.31 -9.70
N ALA A 666 10.31 31.28 -10.24
CA ALA A 666 9.72 32.41 -10.98
C ALA A 666 9.63 33.67 -10.11
N ALA A 667 9.50 33.53 -8.78
CA ALA A 667 9.52 34.66 -7.84
C ALA A 667 10.87 35.38 -7.77
N LEU A 668 11.98 34.71 -8.12
CA LEU A 668 13.31 35.32 -8.22
C LEU A 668 13.54 35.97 -9.59
N SER A 669 13.08 35.34 -10.65
CA SER A 669 13.24 35.83 -12.02
C SER A 669 12.22 35.21 -12.95
N ALA A 670 11.58 36.03 -13.78
CA ALA A 670 10.66 35.57 -14.82
C ALA A 670 11.28 34.57 -15.81
N SER A 671 12.61 34.57 -15.98
CA SER A 671 13.32 33.59 -16.82
C SER A 671 13.35 32.19 -16.22
N LEU A 672 13.03 32.03 -14.95
CA LEU A 672 12.93 30.76 -14.23
C LEU A 672 11.48 30.28 -14.10
N LYS A 673 10.55 30.81 -14.89
CA LYS A 673 9.15 30.38 -14.90
C LYS A 673 9.08 28.87 -15.12
N GLY A 674 8.29 28.20 -14.28
CA GLY A 674 8.11 26.74 -14.33
C GLY A 674 9.20 25.96 -13.58
N VAL A 675 10.26 26.61 -13.06
CA VAL A 675 11.29 25.92 -12.27
C VAL A 675 10.95 26.04 -10.78
N GLY A 676 10.81 24.90 -10.13
CA GLY A 676 10.63 24.77 -8.68
C GLY A 676 11.79 24.01 -8.05
N ALA A 677 12.20 24.43 -6.87
CA ALA A 677 13.16 23.70 -6.02
C ALA A 677 12.47 23.26 -4.73
N SER A 678 12.73 22.06 -4.28
CA SER A 678 12.19 21.55 -3.02
C SER A 678 13.24 20.80 -2.20
N LEU A 679 13.05 20.81 -0.89
CA LEU A 679 13.82 20.06 0.09
C LEU A 679 12.82 19.39 1.02
N SER A 680 12.93 18.08 1.20
CA SER A 680 12.16 17.33 2.18
C SER A 680 13.10 16.59 3.14
N ALA A 681 12.67 16.43 4.37
CA ALA A 681 13.41 15.70 5.40
C ALA A 681 12.43 14.91 6.26
N SER A 682 12.59 13.60 6.32
CA SER A 682 11.90 12.73 7.28
C SER A 682 12.84 12.36 8.44
N ASN A 683 12.26 12.15 9.63
CA ASN A 683 13.02 11.93 10.87
C ASN A 683 14.15 12.96 11.05
N LEU A 684 13.82 14.26 10.94
CA LEU A 684 14.77 15.37 10.91
C LEU A 684 15.78 15.34 12.06
N LEU A 685 15.36 14.87 13.24
CA LEU A 685 16.19 14.82 14.45
C LEU A 685 17.03 13.53 14.55
N ASN A 686 16.96 12.66 13.54
CA ASN A 686 17.64 11.36 13.50
C ASN A 686 17.37 10.50 14.75
N LYS A 687 16.10 10.46 15.19
CA LYS A 687 15.69 9.65 16.33
C LYS A 687 15.77 8.17 15.97
N THR A 688 16.50 7.40 16.76
CA THR A 688 16.50 5.93 16.67
C THR A 688 15.21 5.39 17.29
N TYR A 689 14.54 4.51 16.58
CA TYR A 689 13.33 3.80 17.01
C TYR A 689 13.32 2.39 16.42
N TYR A 690 12.42 1.55 16.89
CA TYR A 690 12.45 0.12 16.62
C TYR A 690 11.09 -0.42 16.26
N SER A 691 11.09 -1.57 15.58
CA SER A 691 9.97 -2.46 15.41
C SER A 691 10.44 -3.89 15.65
N CYS A 692 9.66 -4.73 16.32
CA CYS A 692 10.03 -6.13 16.59
C CYS A 692 8.85 -7.06 16.30
N TYR A 693 9.18 -8.27 15.86
CA TYR A 693 8.26 -9.40 15.73
C TYR A 693 8.45 -10.42 16.86
N ASP A 694 9.70 -10.63 17.27
CA ASP A 694 10.13 -11.48 18.39
C ASP A 694 11.53 -11.08 18.87
N GLN A 695 12.08 -11.84 19.83
CA GLN A 695 13.38 -11.57 20.46
C GLN A 695 14.58 -11.63 19.48
N ASN A 696 14.46 -12.32 18.34
CA ASN A 696 15.53 -12.48 17.35
C ASN A 696 15.32 -11.60 16.10
N ASN A 697 14.10 -11.08 15.93
CA ASN A 697 13.67 -10.35 14.73
C ASN A 697 13.14 -8.98 15.10
N CYS A 698 14.06 -8.04 15.26
CA CYS A 698 13.79 -6.61 15.37
C CYS A 698 14.38 -5.86 14.17
N TRP A 699 13.93 -4.64 13.97
CA TRP A 699 14.39 -3.72 12.93
C TRP A 699 14.60 -2.34 13.52
N PHE A 700 15.63 -1.66 13.06
CA PHE A 700 15.75 -0.22 13.26
C PHE A 700 14.76 0.51 12.36
N GLY A 701 14.11 1.53 12.88
CA GLY A 701 13.30 2.45 12.09
C GLY A 701 14.12 3.26 11.10
N ALA A 702 13.45 3.94 10.17
CA ALA A 702 14.12 4.76 9.16
C ALA A 702 14.91 5.90 9.81
N GLU A 703 16.18 6.03 9.45
CA GLU A 703 17.04 7.16 9.81
C GLU A 703 16.54 8.46 9.16
N ARG A 704 17.23 9.56 9.48
CA ARG A 704 16.99 10.84 8.80
C ARG A 704 17.25 10.69 7.31
N ASN A 705 16.20 10.91 6.51
CA ASN A 705 16.31 11.00 5.07
C ASN A 705 16.08 12.44 4.62
N VAL A 706 17.01 12.98 3.82
CA VAL A 706 16.94 14.32 3.25
C VAL A 706 17.02 14.21 1.74
N GLU A 707 16.06 14.83 1.04
CA GLU A 707 16.01 14.87 -0.41
C GLU A 707 15.92 16.32 -0.89
N ALA A 708 16.71 16.67 -1.89
CA ALA A 708 16.64 17.92 -2.64
C ALA A 708 16.22 17.63 -4.07
N ARG A 709 15.21 18.34 -4.56
CA ARG A 709 14.63 18.14 -5.90
C ARG A 709 14.55 19.45 -6.67
N LEU A 710 14.90 19.40 -7.94
CA LEU A 710 14.66 20.47 -8.92
C LEU A 710 13.67 19.94 -9.95
N LYS A 711 12.57 20.68 -10.17
CA LYS A 711 11.50 20.33 -11.11
C LYS A 711 11.29 21.45 -12.10
N TYR A 712 11.17 21.10 -13.39
CA TYR A 712 10.80 22.02 -14.44
C TYR A 712 9.47 21.61 -15.07
N VAL A 713 8.51 22.52 -15.07
CA VAL A 713 7.18 22.37 -15.68
C VAL A 713 7.08 23.28 -16.89
N PHE A 714 6.69 22.77 -18.07
CA PHE A 714 6.64 23.48 -19.35
C PHE A 714 5.48 23.07 -20.24
#